data_0e21757cfe030be7278ccfc52bce1dfd
#
_entry.id   0e21757cfe030be7278ccfc52bce1dfd
#
_cell.length_a   1.000
_cell.length_b   1.000
_cell.length_c   1.000
_cell.angle_alpha   90.00
_cell.angle_beta   90.00
_cell.angle_gamma   90.00
#
_symmetry.space_group_name_H-M   'P 1'
#
loop_
_entity.id
_entity.type
_entity.pdbx_description
1 polymer ?
#
loop_
_entity_poly.entity_id
_entity_poly.type
_entity_poly.pdbx_seq_one_letter_code
_entity_poly.pdbx_strand_id
1 'polypeptide(L)'
;RERAEMEKFAELREAVESVELVDAHAHNIVALDSAFPFLSCFSEATGDALSYAPHTLNFKRSLKDIAELYCCDLSLHGVQEFRTCSGLESISKLCFKAASISAILIDDGIELDKRLDIEWHRDFVPVVGRILRIERLAENILDEISLILEEVPVGSLNPFFTISDKLAGLKSIAAYRSGLEINPNVTSKEAEEGLVDVLRAGSPARITNKNFIDYLFMRGLEVALCFDLPVQIHTGFGDKDLDLRLANPLHLRYLLEDKRFSKSRIVLLHASYPFSKEASYLASVYPQVYLDFGLAVPKLSSHGMLSSLKELLELAPIKKVMFSTDGCAFPETFYLGAKRAREVVFSVMRDACVDGDLSVPEAVEAVKDIFAENAKQFYKIFSKLFGSISVVSPRFVRVENNAPQLDAALVRVIWIDASGQHRCRVVPKMRFKESVEKNGLGLTCASMGMSSSCDGPADETNLTGVGEIRLIPDLSTKCRIPWTKQEEMVLADMHLKPGEPWEYCPRETLRRVSKVLKEEFNLVMNAGFENEFFLLKRYAWSFIQFESRRDGKEQWVPFDQTPYCSTSAFDAAAPIFHEVSSALQALNISMEQLHAEAGKGQFEIATAYTVCTDAADNLIFTREVIRAVARKHGLLATFVPKYALDDIGSGSHVHISLSENGKNVFMASDGSSLHGMSKVGEEFMSGVLSHLPSILAFTAPLPNSYDRIQPNMWSGAYLCWGKENREAPLRTACPPGVPDGVVSNFEIKAFDGCANPYLALASIIAAGIDGLRGHFHLPEPVDENPHSLDGKVQRLPKSLSESVEALEKDGVLKDLIGEKLLVAIKGVRKVCSNILSPSQFYSLIC
;
A
#
# COMPACT_ATOMS: atom_id res chain seq x y z
N ARG A 1 2.01 -59.24 0.54
CA ARG A 1 0.95 -58.34 0.02
C ARG A 1 1.11 -56.95 0.61
N GLU A 2 1.21 -56.79 1.93
CA GLU A 2 1.43 -55.50 2.61
C GLU A 2 2.71 -54.76 2.14
N ARG A 3 3.82 -55.50 1.91
CA ARG A 3 5.09 -54.93 1.45
C ARG A 3 4.97 -54.38 0.01
N ALA A 4 4.24 -55.05 -0.88
CA ALA A 4 4.00 -54.63 -2.25
C ALA A 4 3.03 -53.44 -2.29
N GLU A 5 2.04 -53.38 -1.37
CA GLU A 5 1.17 -52.20 -1.20
C GLU A 5 1.93 -51.00 -0.63
N MET A 6 2.82 -51.21 0.34
CA MET A 6 3.69 -50.14 0.86
C MET A 6 4.60 -49.55 -0.22
N GLU A 7 5.17 -50.36 -1.08
CA GLU A 7 5.99 -49.88 -2.22
C GLU A 7 5.16 -49.14 -3.27
N LYS A 8 3.93 -49.60 -3.55
CA LYS A 8 3.01 -48.94 -4.52
C LYS A 8 2.63 -47.51 -4.18
N PHE A 9 2.51 -47.20 -2.88
CA PHE A 9 2.10 -45.85 -2.42
C PHE A 9 3.21 -45.08 -1.68
N ALA A 10 4.48 -45.47 -1.89
CA ALA A 10 5.63 -44.84 -1.25
C ALA A 10 5.73 -43.36 -1.62
N GLU A 11 5.57 -43.02 -2.90
CA GLU A 11 5.59 -41.63 -3.38
C GLU A 11 4.46 -40.78 -2.77
N LEU A 12 3.24 -41.33 -2.68
CA LEU A 12 2.11 -40.66 -2.04
C LEU A 12 2.38 -40.40 -0.54
N ARG A 13 2.97 -41.40 0.16
CA ARG A 13 3.33 -41.27 1.58
C ARG A 13 4.39 -40.18 1.77
N GLU A 14 5.43 -40.19 0.96
CA GLU A 14 6.49 -39.20 0.99
C GLU A 14 5.92 -37.78 0.73
N ALA A 15 5.02 -37.62 -0.24
CA ALA A 15 4.37 -36.34 -0.52
C ALA A 15 3.56 -35.83 0.69
N VAL A 16 2.77 -36.70 1.33
CA VAL A 16 1.99 -36.35 2.53
C VAL A 16 2.89 -35.98 3.72
N GLU A 17 4.01 -36.66 3.89
CA GLU A 17 4.95 -36.43 5.01
C GLU A 17 5.81 -35.16 4.79
N SER A 18 6.22 -34.88 3.55
CA SER A 18 7.16 -33.80 3.22
C SER A 18 6.51 -32.45 2.92
N VAL A 19 5.22 -32.42 2.54
CA VAL A 19 4.55 -31.17 2.18
C VAL A 19 4.48 -30.20 3.37
N GLU A 20 4.87 -28.94 3.14
CA GLU A 20 4.66 -27.87 4.10
C GLU A 20 3.19 -27.46 4.11
N LEU A 21 2.62 -27.28 5.31
CA LEU A 21 1.20 -27.00 5.48
C LEU A 21 0.93 -25.51 5.48
N VAL A 22 -0.18 -25.12 4.85
CA VAL A 22 -0.81 -23.81 5.01
C VAL A 22 -2.08 -23.99 5.84
N ASP A 23 -2.02 -23.57 7.09
CA ASP A 23 -3.16 -23.60 8.02
C ASP A 23 -4.12 -22.45 7.72
N ALA A 24 -5.20 -22.75 7.02
CA ALA A 24 -6.12 -21.75 6.48
C ALA A 24 -7.06 -21.14 7.54
N HIS A 25 -7.12 -21.71 8.75
CA HIS A 25 -7.95 -21.24 9.86
C HIS A 25 -7.46 -21.77 11.21
N ALA A 26 -7.12 -20.85 12.11
CA ALA A 26 -6.73 -21.15 13.47
C ALA A 26 -7.03 -19.98 14.40
N HIS A 27 -6.75 -20.12 15.69
CA HIS A 27 -6.96 -19.14 16.75
C HIS A 27 -5.68 -18.90 17.57
N ASN A 28 -5.72 -17.87 18.42
CA ASN A 28 -4.59 -17.51 19.27
C ASN A 28 -4.29 -18.57 20.31
N ILE A 29 -3.01 -18.65 20.70
CA ILE A 29 -2.53 -19.40 21.84
C ILE A 29 -2.68 -18.55 23.12
N VAL A 30 -2.84 -19.19 24.27
CA VAL A 30 -2.90 -18.55 25.58
C VAL A 30 -1.59 -18.76 26.35
N ALA A 31 -1.32 -17.86 27.30
CA ALA A 31 -0.20 -18.02 28.21
C ALA A 31 -0.32 -19.30 29.06
N LEU A 32 0.80 -19.85 29.52
CA LEU A 32 0.82 -21.13 30.23
C LEU A 32 0.06 -21.11 31.56
N ASP A 33 -0.04 -19.92 32.17
CA ASP A 33 -0.78 -19.66 33.41
C ASP A 33 -2.22 -19.14 33.18
N SER A 34 -2.75 -19.33 31.98
CA SER A 34 -4.14 -19.04 31.65
C SER A 34 -5.10 -19.96 32.43
N ALA A 35 -6.23 -19.40 32.83
CA ALA A 35 -7.33 -20.17 33.41
C ALA A 35 -8.09 -21.05 32.40
N PHE A 36 -7.78 -20.93 31.10
CA PHE A 36 -8.44 -21.76 30.07
C PHE A 36 -8.09 -23.25 30.25
N PRO A 37 -9.08 -24.15 30.36
CA PRO A 37 -8.81 -25.53 30.75
C PRO A 37 -8.06 -26.32 29.70
N PHE A 38 -6.95 -27.00 30.03
CA PHE A 38 -6.18 -27.80 29.08
C PHE A 38 -6.97 -28.97 28.46
N LEU A 39 -8.00 -29.45 29.12
CA LEU A 39 -8.92 -30.45 28.56
C LEU A 39 -9.64 -29.99 27.30
N SER A 40 -9.81 -28.70 27.09
CA SER A 40 -10.35 -28.11 25.85
C SER A 40 -9.47 -28.35 24.61
N CYS A 41 -8.20 -28.73 24.81
CA CYS A 41 -7.37 -29.26 23.73
C CYS A 41 -8.03 -30.44 23.00
N PHE A 42 -8.86 -31.20 23.69
CA PHE A 42 -9.41 -32.47 23.21
C PHE A 42 -10.90 -32.44 22.91
N SER A 43 -11.65 -31.40 23.30
CA SER A 43 -13.12 -31.39 23.23
C SER A 43 -13.63 -29.95 23.07
N GLU A 44 -14.76 -29.81 22.37
CA GLU A 44 -15.57 -28.56 22.29
C GLU A 44 -16.55 -28.45 23.47
N ALA A 45 -16.59 -29.45 24.36
CA ALA A 45 -17.43 -29.42 25.54
C ALA A 45 -16.99 -28.33 26.52
N THR A 46 -17.95 -27.73 27.23
CA THR A 46 -17.73 -26.68 28.21
C THR A 46 -18.42 -27.02 29.53
N GLY A 47 -18.01 -26.36 30.63
CA GLY A 47 -18.60 -26.60 31.96
C GLY A 47 -18.45 -28.05 32.39
N ASP A 48 -19.49 -28.60 33.04
CA ASP A 48 -19.51 -29.98 33.57
C ASP A 48 -19.32 -31.04 32.50
N ALA A 49 -19.74 -30.77 31.24
CA ALA A 49 -19.58 -31.72 30.14
C ALA A 49 -18.10 -31.97 29.80
N LEU A 50 -17.22 -30.99 30.03
CA LEU A 50 -15.77 -31.11 29.75
C LEU A 50 -15.12 -32.20 30.63
N SER A 51 -15.65 -32.47 31.82
CA SER A 51 -15.14 -33.54 32.70
C SER A 51 -15.21 -34.92 32.08
N TYR A 52 -16.04 -35.14 31.09
CA TYR A 52 -16.15 -36.39 30.34
C TYR A 52 -15.19 -36.51 29.14
N ALA A 53 -14.49 -35.46 28.78
CA ALA A 53 -13.54 -35.45 27.67
C ALA A 53 -12.49 -36.61 27.76
N PRO A 54 -11.94 -36.95 28.94
CA PRO A 54 -10.98 -38.07 29.08
C PRO A 54 -11.53 -39.45 28.69
N HIS A 55 -12.84 -39.57 28.54
CA HIS A 55 -13.50 -40.84 28.17
C HIS A 55 -13.79 -40.96 26.66
N THR A 56 -13.44 -39.92 25.86
CA THR A 56 -13.64 -39.94 24.41
C THR A 56 -12.53 -40.69 23.67
N LEU A 57 -12.83 -41.21 22.48
CA LEU A 57 -11.87 -41.84 21.62
C LEU A 57 -10.78 -40.85 21.16
N ASN A 58 -11.19 -39.60 20.90
CA ASN A 58 -10.27 -38.53 20.53
C ASN A 58 -9.26 -38.29 21.64
N PHE A 59 -9.68 -38.09 22.88
CA PHE A 59 -8.76 -37.88 24.01
C PHE A 59 -7.71 -38.96 24.12
N LYS A 60 -8.14 -40.24 24.10
CA LYS A 60 -7.23 -41.40 24.26
C LYS A 60 -6.11 -41.40 23.22
N ARG A 61 -6.45 -41.12 21.98
CA ARG A 61 -5.53 -41.06 20.87
C ARG A 61 -4.65 -39.82 20.94
N SER A 62 -5.23 -38.67 21.12
CA SER A 62 -4.51 -37.40 21.16
C SER A 62 -3.52 -37.32 22.34
N LEU A 63 -3.90 -37.83 23.51
CA LEU A 63 -3.01 -37.90 24.65
C LEU A 63 -1.77 -38.78 24.35
N LYS A 64 -1.97 -39.91 23.65
CA LYS A 64 -0.88 -40.76 23.21
C LYS A 64 0.07 -40.00 22.28
N ASP A 65 -0.43 -39.34 21.29
CA ASP A 65 0.36 -38.58 20.34
C ASP A 65 1.19 -37.47 20.99
N ILE A 66 0.58 -36.75 21.94
CA ILE A 66 1.28 -35.70 22.68
C ILE A 66 2.35 -36.28 23.59
N ALA A 67 2.05 -37.37 24.30
CA ALA A 67 3.03 -38.03 25.16
C ALA A 67 4.21 -38.60 24.37
N GLU A 68 3.97 -39.15 23.18
CA GLU A 68 5.02 -39.57 22.23
C GLU A 68 5.87 -38.39 21.75
N LEU A 69 5.26 -37.27 21.37
CA LEU A 69 5.96 -36.05 20.95
C LEU A 69 6.87 -35.50 22.06
N TYR A 70 6.38 -35.53 23.30
CA TYR A 70 7.04 -34.98 24.47
C TYR A 70 8.03 -35.97 25.10
N CYS A 71 7.99 -37.25 24.69
CA CYS A 71 8.75 -38.32 25.31
C CYS A 71 8.50 -38.40 26.82
N CYS A 72 7.22 -38.24 27.25
CA CYS A 72 6.81 -38.25 28.66
C CYS A 72 5.83 -39.42 28.95
N ASP A 73 5.44 -39.57 30.23
CA ASP A 73 4.48 -40.59 30.63
C ASP A 73 3.13 -40.40 29.93
N LEU A 74 2.53 -41.54 29.53
CA LEU A 74 1.25 -41.58 28.87
C LEU A 74 0.10 -41.30 29.89
N SER A 75 0.10 -40.11 30.41
CA SER A 75 -0.90 -39.60 31.32
C SER A 75 -1.12 -38.11 31.13
N LEU A 76 -2.33 -37.63 31.46
CA LEU A 76 -2.59 -36.20 31.45
C LEU A 76 -1.65 -35.44 32.39
N HIS A 77 -1.32 -36.03 33.54
CA HIS A 77 -0.42 -35.47 34.51
C HIS A 77 1.00 -35.32 33.91
N GLY A 78 1.54 -36.41 33.32
CA GLY A 78 2.89 -36.37 32.70
C GLY A 78 3.02 -35.34 31.59
N VAL A 79 1.95 -35.20 30.77
CA VAL A 79 1.90 -34.13 29.73
C VAL A 79 1.89 -32.72 30.35
N GLN A 80 1.07 -32.50 31.40
CA GLN A 80 1.01 -31.18 32.06
C GLN A 80 2.31 -30.85 32.83
N GLU A 81 2.96 -31.84 33.43
CA GLU A 81 4.25 -31.67 34.08
C GLU A 81 5.34 -31.27 33.05
N PHE A 82 5.40 -31.97 31.92
CA PHE A 82 6.31 -31.61 30.82
C PHE A 82 6.07 -30.17 30.33
N ARG A 83 4.78 -29.78 30.15
CA ARG A 83 4.41 -28.42 29.76
C ARG A 83 4.95 -27.37 30.74
N THR A 84 4.77 -27.61 32.05
CA THR A 84 5.21 -26.71 33.09
C THR A 84 6.74 -26.57 33.13
N CYS A 85 7.46 -27.70 33.00
CA CYS A 85 8.91 -27.72 33.04
C CYS A 85 9.57 -27.10 31.79
N SER A 86 8.97 -27.33 30.59
CA SER A 86 9.57 -26.90 29.31
C SER A 86 9.26 -25.45 28.95
N GLY A 87 8.15 -24.92 29.43
CA GLY A 87 7.68 -23.57 29.11
C GLY A 87 7.02 -23.46 27.73
N LEU A 88 6.16 -22.45 27.56
CA LEU A 88 5.31 -22.31 26.38
C LEU A 88 6.09 -22.17 25.06
N GLU A 89 7.19 -21.42 25.07
CA GLU A 89 7.99 -21.20 23.86
C GLU A 89 8.60 -22.51 23.34
N SER A 90 9.15 -23.33 24.24
CA SER A 90 9.76 -24.62 23.88
C SER A 90 8.73 -25.60 23.34
N ILE A 91 7.54 -25.65 23.96
CA ILE A 91 6.43 -26.47 23.53
C ILE A 91 5.95 -26.03 22.15
N SER A 92 5.80 -24.73 21.92
CA SER A 92 5.35 -24.17 20.65
C SER A 92 6.35 -24.48 19.54
N LYS A 93 7.65 -24.29 19.78
CA LYS A 93 8.70 -24.69 18.82
C LYS A 93 8.61 -26.17 18.45
N LEU A 94 8.38 -27.03 19.45
CA LEU A 94 8.27 -28.47 19.24
C LEU A 94 7.03 -28.83 18.41
N CYS A 95 5.87 -28.27 18.77
CA CYS A 95 4.60 -28.56 18.11
C CYS A 95 4.55 -28.04 16.67
N PHE A 96 4.93 -26.77 16.43
CA PHE A 96 4.94 -26.17 15.09
C PHE A 96 5.97 -26.82 14.17
N LYS A 97 7.14 -27.18 14.70
CA LYS A 97 8.15 -27.93 13.94
C LYS A 97 7.63 -29.32 13.53
N ALA A 98 7.00 -30.05 14.45
CA ALA A 98 6.43 -31.37 14.16
C ALA A 98 5.22 -31.29 13.21
N ALA A 99 4.46 -30.20 13.25
CA ALA A 99 3.35 -29.92 12.33
C ALA A 99 3.83 -29.55 10.92
N SER A 100 5.03 -28.97 10.77
CA SER A 100 5.56 -28.43 9.51
C SER A 100 4.61 -27.40 8.87
N ILE A 101 4.10 -26.46 9.69
CA ILE A 101 3.24 -25.37 9.22
C ILE A 101 4.12 -24.22 8.75
N SER A 102 3.99 -23.81 7.48
CA SER A 102 4.75 -22.71 6.87
C SER A 102 3.96 -21.39 6.80
N ALA A 103 2.63 -21.47 6.84
CA ALA A 103 1.76 -20.31 6.91
C ALA A 103 0.53 -20.60 7.76
N ILE A 104 0.07 -19.60 8.52
CA ILE A 104 -1.10 -19.69 9.39
C ILE A 104 -2.00 -18.46 9.27
N LEU A 105 -3.32 -18.67 9.22
CA LEU A 105 -4.32 -17.61 9.22
C LEU A 105 -5.09 -17.64 10.53
N ILE A 106 -4.92 -16.59 11.35
CA ILE A 106 -5.45 -16.53 12.70
C ILE A 106 -6.69 -15.64 12.76
N ASP A 107 -7.82 -16.24 13.17
CA ASP A 107 -9.02 -15.54 13.65
C ASP A 107 -8.82 -15.19 15.12
N ASP A 108 -8.47 -13.94 15.39
CA ASP A 108 -8.21 -13.42 16.72
C ASP A 108 -9.45 -12.88 17.45
N GLY A 109 -10.64 -13.19 16.93
CA GLY A 109 -11.92 -12.75 17.48
C GLY A 109 -12.48 -13.59 18.63
N ILE A 110 -11.76 -14.63 19.13
CA ILE A 110 -12.15 -15.37 20.33
C ILE A 110 -11.57 -14.68 21.58
N GLU A 111 -12.42 -14.45 22.58
CA GLU A 111 -11.97 -14.01 23.90
C GLU A 111 -11.44 -15.20 24.70
N LEU A 112 -10.14 -15.23 24.87
CA LEU A 112 -9.42 -16.22 25.67
C LEU A 112 -8.70 -15.52 26.82
N ASP A 113 -8.74 -16.13 28.00
CA ASP A 113 -7.97 -15.64 29.14
C ASP A 113 -6.47 -15.67 28.82
N LYS A 114 -5.76 -14.55 29.06
CA LYS A 114 -4.33 -14.37 28.77
C LYS A 114 -3.93 -14.74 27.35
N ARG A 115 -4.79 -14.40 26.39
CA ARG A 115 -4.52 -14.58 24.95
C ARG A 115 -3.23 -13.86 24.54
N LEU A 116 -2.37 -14.55 23.79
CA LEU A 116 -1.17 -13.97 23.18
C LEU A 116 -1.52 -13.27 21.86
N ASP A 117 -0.79 -12.23 21.55
CA ASP A 117 -0.96 -11.47 20.32
C ASP A 117 -0.67 -12.31 19.08
N ILE A 118 -1.25 -11.93 17.95
CA ILE A 118 -1.04 -12.61 16.67
C ILE A 118 0.44 -12.58 16.25
N GLU A 119 1.15 -11.50 16.56
CA GLU A 119 2.57 -11.35 16.23
C GLU A 119 3.46 -12.37 16.96
N TRP A 120 3.06 -12.84 18.15
CA TRP A 120 3.77 -13.88 18.90
C TRP A 120 3.95 -15.17 18.11
N HIS A 121 3.01 -15.51 17.22
CA HIS A 121 3.06 -16.73 16.41
C HIS A 121 4.14 -16.68 15.33
N ARG A 122 4.69 -15.48 15.02
CA ARG A 122 5.76 -15.32 14.00
C ARG A 122 7.09 -15.93 14.42
N ASP A 123 7.30 -16.13 15.71
CA ASP A 123 8.51 -16.79 16.20
C ASP A 123 8.56 -18.27 15.83
N PHE A 124 7.43 -18.85 15.40
CA PHE A 124 7.28 -20.27 15.10
C PHE A 124 6.85 -20.56 13.67
N VAL A 125 6.15 -19.63 13.01
CA VAL A 125 5.62 -19.80 11.65
C VAL A 125 6.05 -18.61 10.79
N PRO A 126 6.70 -18.85 9.62
CA PRO A 126 7.22 -17.77 8.76
C PRO A 126 6.16 -16.78 8.29
N VAL A 127 4.94 -17.25 8.04
CA VAL A 127 3.84 -16.43 7.51
C VAL A 127 2.65 -16.49 8.42
N VAL A 128 2.25 -15.35 8.96
CA VAL A 128 1.07 -15.19 9.81
C VAL A 128 0.16 -14.13 9.22
N GLY A 129 -1.08 -14.51 8.89
CA GLY A 129 -2.13 -13.63 8.40
C GLY A 129 -3.28 -13.51 9.39
N ARG A 130 -3.96 -12.36 9.40
CA ARG A 130 -5.11 -12.10 10.27
C ARG A 130 -6.42 -12.37 9.53
N ILE A 131 -7.36 -13.04 10.19
CA ILE A 131 -8.77 -13.15 9.81
C ILE A 131 -9.59 -12.29 10.77
N LEU A 132 -10.34 -11.35 10.25
CA LEU A 132 -11.13 -10.42 11.05
C LEU A 132 -12.57 -10.92 11.21
N ARG A 133 -13.00 -11.11 12.46
CA ARG A 133 -14.36 -11.57 12.78
C ARG A 133 -15.35 -10.39 12.75
N ILE A 134 -16.32 -10.44 11.84
CA ILE A 134 -17.25 -9.33 11.54
C ILE A 134 -18.09 -8.98 12.76
N GLU A 135 -18.73 -9.96 13.38
CA GLU A 135 -19.65 -9.75 14.51
C GLU A 135 -18.89 -9.22 15.73
N ARG A 136 -17.69 -9.74 16.00
CA ARG A 136 -16.87 -9.28 17.12
C ARG A 136 -16.35 -7.86 16.93
N LEU A 137 -15.99 -7.50 15.70
CA LEU A 137 -15.63 -6.12 15.38
C LEU A 137 -16.78 -5.16 15.69
N ALA A 138 -18.00 -5.53 15.29
CA ALA A 138 -19.18 -4.71 15.56
C ALA A 138 -19.48 -4.62 17.06
N GLU A 139 -19.39 -5.72 17.82
CA GLU A 139 -19.55 -5.75 19.28
C GLU A 139 -18.54 -4.84 19.97
N ASN A 140 -17.27 -4.90 19.61
CA ASN A 140 -16.22 -4.04 20.18
C ASN A 140 -16.48 -2.55 19.91
N ILE A 141 -16.94 -2.20 18.70
CA ILE A 141 -17.30 -0.81 18.36
C ILE A 141 -18.46 -0.31 19.24
N LEU A 142 -19.47 -1.17 19.47
CA LEU A 142 -20.61 -0.80 20.32
C LEU A 142 -20.21 -0.62 21.78
N ASP A 143 -19.33 -1.45 22.31
CA ASP A 143 -18.81 -1.32 23.67
C ASP A 143 -17.99 -0.03 23.83
N GLU A 144 -17.15 0.34 22.86
CA GLU A 144 -16.41 1.60 22.88
C GLU A 144 -17.33 2.83 22.83
N ILE A 145 -18.38 2.80 21.99
CA ILE A 145 -19.37 3.89 21.92
C ILE A 145 -20.11 4.02 23.26
N SER A 146 -20.48 2.92 23.90
CA SER A 146 -21.15 2.92 25.20
C SER A 146 -20.28 3.55 26.28
N LEU A 147 -18.98 3.25 26.31
CA LEU A 147 -18.02 3.86 27.26
C LEU A 147 -17.86 5.36 27.04
N ILE A 148 -17.88 5.85 25.79
CA ILE A 148 -17.81 7.28 25.47
C ILE A 148 -19.06 8.02 25.96
N LEU A 149 -20.23 7.39 25.88
CA LEU A 149 -21.50 7.98 26.33
C LEU A 149 -21.64 8.02 27.86
N GLU A 150 -20.86 7.21 28.60
CA GLU A 150 -20.86 7.16 30.06
C GLU A 150 -19.84 8.11 30.72
N GLU A 151 -19.23 9.07 30.00
CA GLU A 151 -18.26 10.07 30.49
C GLU A 151 -17.01 9.50 31.17
N VAL A 152 -16.47 8.38 30.70
CA VAL A 152 -15.19 7.85 31.21
C VAL A 152 -14.02 8.61 30.54
N PRO A 153 -12.94 9.01 31.29
CA PRO A 153 -11.82 9.75 30.73
C PRO A 153 -11.14 9.02 29.55
N VAL A 154 -10.95 9.74 28.44
CA VAL A 154 -10.45 9.25 27.15
C VAL A 154 -9.05 8.58 27.20
N GLY A 155 -8.44 8.46 28.35
CA GLY A 155 -7.10 7.86 28.55
C GLY A 155 -7.04 6.33 28.61
N SER A 156 -8.19 5.63 28.59
CA SER A 156 -8.26 4.16 28.66
C SER A 156 -8.76 3.48 27.38
N LEU A 157 -8.93 4.22 26.31
CA LEU A 157 -9.30 3.66 25.00
C LEU A 157 -8.12 2.88 24.43
N ASN A 158 -8.29 1.58 24.33
CA ASN A 158 -7.27 0.66 23.82
C ASN A 158 -7.17 0.81 22.29
N PRO A 159 -5.98 1.00 21.68
CA PRO A 159 -5.84 1.23 20.24
C PRO A 159 -5.99 -0.06 19.43
N PHE A 160 -7.12 -0.74 19.52
CA PHE A 160 -7.37 -2.00 18.79
C PHE A 160 -7.73 -1.84 17.31
N PHE A 161 -7.79 -0.63 16.77
CA PHE A 161 -8.19 -0.39 15.37
C PHE A 161 -7.06 0.03 14.43
N THR A 162 -5.90 -0.58 14.52
CA THR A 162 -5.02 -0.64 13.38
C THR A 162 -5.44 -1.83 12.51
N ILE A 163 -6.15 -1.56 11.42
CA ILE A 163 -6.28 -2.52 10.32
C ILE A 163 -4.86 -2.74 9.81
N SER A 164 -4.21 -3.79 10.32
CA SER A 164 -2.84 -4.11 9.92
C SER A 164 -2.84 -4.57 8.47
N ASP A 165 -1.78 -4.26 7.73
CA ASP A 165 -1.55 -4.63 6.32
C ASP A 165 -1.53 -6.15 6.05
N LYS A 166 -1.87 -6.96 7.05
CA LYS A 166 -1.82 -8.42 7.06
C LYS A 166 -3.21 -9.07 7.09
N LEU A 167 -4.27 -8.33 6.76
CA LEU A 167 -5.63 -8.88 6.71
C LEU A 167 -5.75 -9.86 5.54
N ALA A 168 -5.83 -11.15 5.87
CA ALA A 168 -5.94 -12.24 4.89
C ALA A 168 -7.39 -12.50 4.46
N GLY A 169 -8.37 -12.22 5.33
CA GLY A 169 -9.78 -12.45 5.07
C GLY A 169 -10.70 -11.99 6.19
N LEU A 170 -12.00 -12.15 5.99
CA LEU A 170 -13.04 -11.93 7.00
C LEU A 170 -13.60 -13.26 7.48
N LYS A 171 -14.18 -13.26 8.67
CA LYS A 171 -14.90 -14.42 9.26
C LYS A 171 -16.25 -13.99 9.75
N SER A 172 -17.29 -14.79 9.46
CA SER A 172 -18.60 -14.66 10.11
C SER A 172 -18.90 -15.86 11.01
N ILE A 173 -19.49 -15.55 12.16
CA ILE A 173 -20.03 -16.51 13.13
C ILE A 173 -21.56 -16.38 13.24
N ALA A 174 -22.25 -15.96 12.17
CA ALA A 174 -23.70 -15.85 12.15
C ALA A 174 -24.39 -17.16 12.60
N ALA A 175 -23.77 -18.32 12.35
CA ALA A 175 -24.23 -19.61 12.85
C ALA A 175 -24.45 -19.65 14.38
N TYR A 176 -23.60 -18.96 15.15
CA TYR A 176 -23.67 -18.82 16.61
C TYR A 176 -24.60 -17.71 17.08
N ARG A 177 -25.12 -16.88 16.19
CA ARG A 177 -25.88 -15.70 16.53
C ARG A 177 -27.35 -15.84 16.15
N SER A 178 -27.65 -15.98 14.89
CA SER A 178 -29.00 -16.02 14.33
C SER A 178 -29.23 -17.15 13.32
N GLY A 179 -28.20 -17.96 13.06
CA GLY A 179 -28.19 -19.01 12.02
C GLY A 179 -27.75 -18.53 10.65
N LEU A 180 -27.63 -19.47 9.70
CA LEU A 180 -27.09 -19.25 8.35
C LEU A 180 -28.13 -18.87 7.30
N GLU A 181 -29.43 -18.77 7.67
CA GLU A 181 -30.48 -18.29 6.77
C GLU A 181 -30.41 -16.76 6.67
N ILE A 182 -29.41 -16.25 5.96
CA ILE A 182 -29.16 -14.81 5.79
C ILE A 182 -30.20 -14.21 4.82
N ASN A 183 -30.89 -13.14 5.25
CA ASN A 183 -31.75 -12.37 4.39
C ASN A 183 -30.94 -11.37 3.54
N PRO A 184 -30.77 -11.57 2.21
CA PRO A 184 -29.97 -10.68 1.38
C PRO A 184 -30.64 -9.33 1.10
N ASN A 185 -31.90 -9.14 1.49
CA ASN A 185 -32.71 -7.94 1.25
C ASN A 185 -33.03 -7.17 2.55
N VAL A 186 -32.33 -7.47 3.64
CA VAL A 186 -32.49 -6.73 4.89
C VAL A 186 -32.20 -5.24 4.70
N THR A 187 -33.10 -4.40 5.20
CA THR A 187 -33.02 -2.95 5.06
C THR A 187 -32.23 -2.30 6.20
N SER A 188 -31.68 -1.11 5.97
CA SER A 188 -31.02 -0.31 7.01
C SER A 188 -31.95 -0.06 8.20
N LYS A 189 -33.25 0.22 7.94
CA LYS A 189 -34.22 0.48 8.99
C LYS A 189 -34.44 -0.73 9.90
N GLU A 190 -34.59 -1.94 9.34
CA GLU A 190 -34.71 -3.17 10.11
C GLU A 190 -33.44 -3.43 10.93
N ALA A 191 -32.27 -3.11 10.40
CA ALA A 191 -31.00 -3.21 11.11
C ALA A 191 -30.89 -2.20 12.27
N GLU A 192 -31.36 -0.94 12.05
CA GLU A 192 -31.40 0.10 13.08
C GLU A 192 -32.33 -0.31 14.26
N GLU A 193 -33.49 -0.87 13.97
CA GLU A 193 -34.39 -1.40 14.98
C GLU A 193 -33.70 -2.52 15.79
N GLY A 194 -32.96 -3.41 15.11
CA GLY A 194 -32.18 -4.47 15.76
C GLY A 194 -31.00 -3.94 16.58
N LEU A 195 -30.33 -2.86 16.14
CA LEU A 195 -29.26 -2.20 16.88
C LEU A 195 -29.76 -1.61 18.20
N VAL A 196 -30.97 -0.99 18.20
CA VAL A 196 -31.59 -0.47 19.42
C VAL A 196 -31.78 -1.57 20.46
N ASP A 197 -32.16 -2.78 20.05
CA ASP A 197 -32.31 -3.91 20.96
C ASP A 197 -30.96 -4.32 21.61
N VAL A 198 -29.88 -4.32 20.83
CA VAL A 198 -28.51 -4.61 21.33
C VAL A 198 -28.06 -3.56 22.33
N LEU A 199 -28.25 -2.27 22.02
CA LEU A 199 -27.89 -1.17 22.92
C LEU A 199 -28.68 -1.19 24.23
N ARG A 200 -29.96 -1.60 24.20
CA ARG A 200 -30.79 -1.76 25.41
C ARG A 200 -30.34 -2.92 26.31
N ALA A 201 -29.70 -3.93 25.73
CA ALA A 201 -29.18 -5.07 26.49
C ALA A 201 -27.95 -4.72 27.34
N GLY A 202 -27.26 -3.61 27.03
CA GLY A 202 -26.11 -3.12 27.80
C GLY A 202 -24.77 -3.73 27.36
N SER A 203 -23.71 -3.35 28.10
CA SER A 203 -22.32 -3.85 27.87
C SER A 203 -22.03 -5.06 28.78
N PRO A 204 -21.25 -6.08 28.31
CA PRO A 204 -20.67 -6.18 26.97
C PRO A 204 -21.70 -6.47 25.88
N ALA A 205 -21.55 -5.78 24.75
CA ALA A 205 -22.48 -5.93 23.64
C ALA A 205 -22.40 -7.35 23.05
N ARG A 206 -23.55 -8.02 22.93
CA ARG A 206 -23.69 -9.30 22.21
C ARG A 206 -24.78 -9.17 21.15
N ILE A 207 -24.38 -9.20 19.89
CA ILE A 207 -25.29 -9.05 18.78
C ILE A 207 -25.94 -10.40 18.48
N THR A 208 -27.27 -10.50 18.69
CA THR A 208 -28.07 -11.71 18.42
C THR A 208 -29.34 -11.41 17.61
N ASN A 209 -29.67 -10.11 17.40
CA ASN A 209 -30.78 -9.73 16.58
C ASN A 209 -30.57 -10.14 15.12
N LYS A 210 -31.53 -10.90 14.57
CA LYS A 210 -31.43 -11.50 13.23
C LYS A 210 -31.21 -10.46 12.14
N ASN A 211 -32.02 -9.41 12.11
CA ASN A 211 -31.92 -8.37 11.06
C ASN A 211 -30.60 -7.62 11.13
N PHE A 212 -30.11 -7.36 12.34
CA PHE A 212 -28.82 -6.69 12.51
C PHE A 212 -27.66 -7.59 12.11
N ILE A 213 -27.67 -8.88 12.46
CA ILE A 213 -26.66 -9.86 11.99
C ILE A 213 -26.68 -9.98 10.47
N ASP A 214 -27.85 -10.12 9.86
CA ASP A 214 -27.98 -10.24 8.41
C ASP A 214 -27.41 -9.00 7.71
N TYR A 215 -27.72 -7.82 8.23
CA TYR A 215 -27.20 -6.56 7.70
C TYR A 215 -25.67 -6.48 7.81
N LEU A 216 -25.09 -6.81 8.97
CA LEU A 216 -23.64 -6.85 9.16
C LEU A 216 -22.97 -7.85 8.22
N PHE A 217 -23.58 -9.02 8.05
CA PHE A 217 -23.08 -10.05 7.15
C PHE A 217 -23.07 -9.55 5.70
N MET A 218 -24.18 -8.94 5.24
CA MET A 218 -24.28 -8.37 3.90
C MET A 218 -23.25 -7.26 3.66
N ARG A 219 -23.08 -6.33 4.63
CA ARG A 219 -22.04 -5.28 4.55
C ARG A 219 -20.64 -5.87 4.56
N GLY A 220 -20.40 -6.92 5.36
CA GLY A 220 -19.13 -7.65 5.37
C GLY A 220 -18.79 -8.26 4.00
N LEU A 221 -19.75 -8.86 3.31
CA LEU A 221 -19.56 -9.39 1.95
C LEU A 221 -19.29 -8.29 0.93
N GLU A 222 -19.94 -7.14 1.01
CA GLU A 222 -19.68 -6.00 0.13
C GLU A 222 -18.27 -5.46 0.34
N VAL A 223 -17.84 -5.32 1.58
CA VAL A 223 -16.46 -4.94 1.94
C VAL A 223 -15.47 -5.98 1.40
N ALA A 224 -15.76 -7.27 1.59
CA ALA A 224 -14.92 -8.35 1.08
C ALA A 224 -14.73 -8.27 -0.44
N LEU A 225 -15.79 -7.99 -1.18
CA LEU A 225 -15.73 -7.79 -2.64
C LEU A 225 -14.90 -6.56 -3.02
N CYS A 226 -15.12 -5.44 -2.33
CA CYS A 226 -14.40 -4.18 -2.61
C CYS A 226 -12.88 -4.32 -2.40
N PHE A 227 -12.46 -5.09 -1.39
CA PHE A 227 -11.05 -5.26 -1.01
C PHE A 227 -10.46 -6.60 -1.47
N ASP A 228 -11.19 -7.36 -2.29
CA ASP A 228 -10.77 -8.69 -2.76
C ASP A 228 -10.34 -9.61 -1.60
N LEU A 229 -11.14 -9.65 -0.53
CA LEU A 229 -10.93 -10.49 0.63
C LEU A 229 -11.83 -11.73 0.56
N PRO A 230 -11.33 -12.91 0.93
CA PRO A 230 -12.18 -14.08 1.14
C PRO A 230 -12.96 -13.98 2.45
N VAL A 231 -14.09 -14.67 2.53
CA VAL A 231 -14.93 -14.74 3.71
C VAL A 231 -15.03 -16.18 4.19
N GLN A 232 -14.60 -16.42 5.41
CA GLN A 232 -14.79 -17.67 6.13
C GLN A 232 -16.17 -17.65 6.81
N ILE A 233 -16.93 -18.71 6.68
CA ILE A 233 -18.24 -18.86 7.34
C ILE A 233 -18.18 -20.10 8.23
N HIS A 234 -18.45 -19.91 9.53
CA HIS A 234 -18.62 -21.04 10.43
C HIS A 234 -19.86 -21.84 10.03
N THR A 235 -19.71 -23.14 9.82
CA THR A 235 -20.78 -24.08 9.45
C THR A 235 -20.66 -25.39 10.22
N GLY A 236 -21.75 -26.07 10.40
CA GLY A 236 -21.78 -27.34 11.15
C GLY A 236 -21.59 -27.18 12.66
N PHE A 237 -20.92 -28.15 13.30
CA PHE A 237 -20.80 -28.21 14.74
C PHE A 237 -19.79 -27.21 15.34
N GLY A 238 -19.93 -27.00 16.64
CA GLY A 238 -19.07 -26.13 17.46
C GLY A 238 -19.39 -26.38 18.95
N ASP A 239 -19.25 -25.35 19.78
CA ASP A 239 -19.61 -25.42 21.19
C ASP A 239 -21.15 -25.38 21.43
N LYS A 240 -21.57 -25.41 22.72
CA LYS A 240 -22.97 -25.50 23.11
C LYS A 240 -23.84 -24.28 22.74
N ASP A 241 -23.24 -23.16 22.40
CA ASP A 241 -23.97 -21.92 22.07
C ASP A 241 -24.55 -21.97 20.64
N LEU A 242 -24.09 -22.93 19.84
CA LEU A 242 -24.51 -23.11 18.46
C LEU A 242 -25.78 -23.97 18.35
N ASP A 243 -26.81 -23.50 17.64
CA ASP A 243 -27.91 -24.35 17.18
C ASP A 243 -27.52 -25.08 15.90
N LEU A 244 -27.19 -26.37 16.02
CA LEU A 244 -26.70 -27.17 14.88
C LEU A 244 -27.69 -27.19 13.71
N ARG A 245 -29.02 -27.11 13.95
CA ARG A 245 -30.01 -27.07 12.88
C ARG A 245 -29.92 -25.84 12.00
N LEU A 246 -29.53 -24.70 12.60
CA LEU A 246 -29.36 -23.40 11.92
C LEU A 246 -27.97 -23.23 11.30
N ALA A 247 -27.04 -24.16 11.59
CA ALA A 247 -25.68 -24.16 11.08
C ALA A 247 -25.52 -25.04 9.81
N ASN A 248 -26.60 -25.53 9.23
CA ASN A 248 -26.57 -26.25 7.96
C ASN A 248 -26.21 -25.29 6.80
N PRO A 249 -25.15 -25.54 6.01
CA PRO A 249 -24.73 -24.65 4.94
C PRO A 249 -25.77 -24.46 3.83
N LEU A 250 -26.77 -25.36 3.67
CA LEU A 250 -27.85 -25.17 2.70
C LEU A 250 -28.68 -23.90 2.94
N HIS A 251 -28.72 -23.40 4.17
CA HIS A 251 -29.36 -22.11 4.47
C HIS A 251 -28.73 -20.92 3.74
N LEU A 252 -27.47 -21.03 3.32
CA LEU A 252 -26.78 -19.98 2.55
C LEU A 252 -27.23 -19.91 1.08
N ARG A 253 -28.08 -20.83 0.59
CA ARG A 253 -28.41 -20.95 -0.82
C ARG A 253 -28.92 -19.63 -1.43
N TYR A 254 -29.84 -18.94 -0.76
CA TYR A 254 -30.39 -17.66 -1.27
C TYR A 254 -29.31 -16.60 -1.43
N LEU A 255 -28.34 -16.56 -0.51
CA LEU A 255 -27.18 -15.67 -0.59
C LEU A 255 -26.27 -16.04 -1.78
N LEU A 256 -26.01 -17.34 -1.97
CA LEU A 256 -25.13 -17.85 -3.05
C LEU A 256 -25.72 -17.65 -4.46
N GLU A 257 -27.04 -17.57 -4.58
CA GLU A 257 -27.76 -17.25 -5.81
C GLU A 257 -27.82 -15.75 -6.10
N ASP A 258 -27.50 -14.88 -5.14
CA ASP A 258 -27.48 -13.44 -5.34
C ASP A 258 -26.33 -13.02 -6.27
N LYS A 259 -26.68 -12.46 -7.42
CA LYS A 259 -25.73 -12.03 -8.46
C LYS A 259 -24.71 -11.00 -7.96
N ARG A 260 -25.05 -10.22 -6.94
CA ARG A 260 -24.12 -9.24 -6.32
C ARG A 260 -22.86 -9.92 -5.81
N PHE A 261 -22.98 -11.16 -5.30
CA PHE A 261 -21.92 -11.91 -4.63
C PHE A 261 -21.36 -13.09 -5.43
N SER A 262 -21.69 -13.20 -6.70
CA SER A 262 -21.21 -14.27 -7.59
C SER A 262 -19.69 -14.31 -7.75
N LYS A 263 -18.99 -13.20 -7.46
CA LYS A 263 -17.52 -13.09 -7.48
C LYS A 263 -16.88 -13.14 -6.09
N SER A 264 -17.65 -13.32 -5.03
CA SER A 264 -17.13 -13.49 -3.69
C SER A 264 -16.29 -14.76 -3.58
N ARG A 265 -15.35 -14.80 -2.66
CA ARG A 265 -14.60 -15.99 -2.31
C ARG A 265 -15.04 -16.44 -0.92
N ILE A 266 -15.83 -17.49 -0.86
CA ILE A 266 -16.46 -17.99 0.37
C ILE A 266 -15.88 -19.36 0.69
N VAL A 267 -15.48 -19.60 1.94
CA VAL A 267 -15.10 -20.93 2.42
C VAL A 267 -15.99 -21.33 3.58
N LEU A 268 -16.59 -22.52 3.45
CA LEU A 268 -17.39 -23.17 4.51
C LEU A 268 -16.45 -23.97 5.40
N LEU A 269 -16.39 -23.61 6.69
CA LEU A 269 -15.44 -24.19 7.63
C LEU A 269 -15.93 -25.51 8.25
N HIS A 270 -14.96 -26.28 8.80
CA HIS A 270 -15.17 -27.40 9.70
C HIS A 270 -15.84 -28.62 9.05
N ALA A 271 -15.56 -28.87 7.77
CA ALA A 271 -16.24 -29.86 6.94
C ALA A 271 -17.79 -29.71 6.99
N SER A 272 -18.29 -28.60 7.50
CA SER A 272 -19.72 -28.40 7.82
C SER A 272 -20.35 -29.57 8.61
N TYR A 273 -19.54 -30.36 9.33
CA TYR A 273 -20.01 -31.60 10.00
C TYR A 273 -21.25 -31.36 10.89
N PRO A 274 -22.30 -32.16 10.83
CA PRO A 274 -22.47 -33.42 10.05
C PRO A 274 -23.00 -33.23 8.63
N PHE A 275 -23.03 -32.00 8.08
CA PHE A 275 -23.60 -31.62 6.78
C PHE A 275 -22.54 -31.61 5.66
N SER A 276 -21.57 -32.55 5.72
CA SER A 276 -20.44 -32.57 4.77
C SER A 276 -20.89 -32.79 3.31
N LYS A 277 -21.93 -33.56 3.09
CA LYS A 277 -22.52 -33.82 1.76
C LYS A 277 -23.20 -32.60 1.17
N GLU A 278 -23.94 -31.88 2.02
CA GLU A 278 -24.57 -30.59 1.63
C GLU A 278 -23.53 -29.55 1.25
N ALA A 279 -22.45 -29.46 2.02
CA ALA A 279 -21.35 -28.58 1.71
C ALA A 279 -20.65 -28.95 0.40
N SER A 280 -20.41 -30.25 0.18
CA SER A 280 -19.85 -30.79 -1.06
C SER A 280 -20.72 -30.41 -2.25
N TYR A 281 -22.04 -30.58 -2.15
CA TYR A 281 -22.98 -30.14 -3.17
C TYR A 281 -22.87 -28.65 -3.49
N LEU A 282 -22.86 -27.79 -2.46
CA LEU A 282 -22.75 -26.35 -2.66
C LEU A 282 -21.43 -25.97 -3.37
N ALA A 283 -20.32 -26.57 -2.98
CA ALA A 283 -19.03 -26.32 -3.61
C ALA A 283 -18.97 -26.81 -5.07
N SER A 284 -19.75 -27.84 -5.43
CA SER A 284 -19.81 -28.36 -6.79
C SER A 284 -20.62 -27.46 -7.73
N VAL A 285 -21.68 -26.81 -7.24
CA VAL A 285 -22.61 -26.03 -8.08
C VAL A 285 -22.37 -24.51 -8.03
N TYR A 286 -21.70 -23.99 -6.99
CA TYR A 286 -21.40 -22.57 -6.83
C TYR A 286 -19.89 -22.31 -7.00
N PRO A 287 -19.45 -21.59 -8.06
CA PRO A 287 -18.02 -21.33 -8.31
C PRO A 287 -17.29 -20.64 -7.16
N GLN A 288 -17.99 -19.77 -6.43
CA GLN A 288 -17.46 -18.96 -5.32
C GLN A 288 -17.29 -19.73 -4.02
N VAL A 289 -17.80 -20.96 -3.87
CA VAL A 289 -17.78 -21.74 -2.64
C VAL A 289 -16.61 -22.70 -2.60
N TYR A 290 -15.86 -22.68 -1.50
CA TYR A 290 -14.75 -23.55 -1.14
C TYR A 290 -15.03 -24.22 0.21
N LEU A 291 -14.27 -25.25 0.54
CA LEU A 291 -14.47 -26.07 1.73
C LEU A 291 -13.17 -26.14 2.55
N ASP A 292 -13.34 -26.24 3.86
CA ASP A 292 -12.28 -26.46 4.83
C ASP A 292 -12.69 -27.60 5.77
N PHE A 293 -11.74 -28.39 6.27
CA PHE A 293 -12.04 -29.53 7.13
C PHE A 293 -11.39 -29.47 8.53
N GLY A 294 -10.85 -28.32 8.93
CA GLY A 294 -10.40 -28.09 10.30
C GLY A 294 -11.50 -28.33 11.33
N LEU A 295 -11.18 -28.40 12.60
CA LEU A 295 -12.05 -28.81 13.70
C LEU A 295 -12.56 -30.25 13.56
N ALA A 296 -13.27 -30.61 12.47
CA ALA A 296 -13.72 -31.98 12.23
C ALA A 296 -12.54 -32.95 12.25
N VAL A 297 -11.45 -32.58 11.64
CA VAL A 297 -10.13 -33.18 11.79
C VAL A 297 -9.29 -32.21 12.64
N PRO A 298 -9.02 -32.47 13.93
CA PRO A 298 -8.83 -33.77 14.60
C PRO A 298 -9.95 -34.21 15.58
N LYS A 299 -11.04 -33.50 15.79
CA LYS A 299 -11.94 -33.71 16.92
C LYS A 299 -12.82 -34.99 16.80
N LEU A 300 -13.11 -35.44 15.59
CA LEU A 300 -13.89 -36.64 15.36
C LEU A 300 -13.11 -37.93 15.63
N SER A 301 -13.82 -39.08 15.66
CA SER A 301 -13.18 -40.38 15.62
C SER A 301 -12.43 -40.63 14.31
N SER A 302 -11.51 -41.62 14.23
CA SER A 302 -10.83 -41.92 13.00
C SER A 302 -11.77 -42.19 11.83
N HIS A 303 -12.84 -42.89 12.08
CA HIS A 303 -13.87 -43.14 11.07
C HIS A 303 -14.59 -41.86 10.66
N GLY A 304 -14.98 -41.03 11.66
CA GLY A 304 -15.68 -39.76 11.38
C GLY A 304 -14.83 -38.80 10.56
N MET A 305 -13.55 -38.71 10.85
CA MET A 305 -12.61 -37.86 10.07
C MET A 305 -12.49 -38.34 8.61
N LEU A 306 -12.31 -39.67 8.41
CA LEU A 306 -12.24 -40.25 7.07
C LEU A 306 -13.56 -40.08 6.31
N SER A 307 -14.70 -40.30 6.96
CA SER A 307 -16.05 -40.14 6.37
C SER A 307 -16.24 -38.68 5.94
N SER A 308 -15.95 -37.72 6.83
CA SER A 308 -16.17 -36.30 6.54
C SER A 308 -15.36 -35.83 5.33
N LEU A 309 -14.07 -36.20 5.22
CA LEU A 309 -13.27 -35.80 4.07
C LEU A 309 -13.71 -36.53 2.78
N LYS A 310 -14.09 -37.82 2.86
CA LYS A 310 -14.66 -38.54 1.71
C LYS A 310 -15.96 -37.88 1.25
N GLU A 311 -16.85 -37.54 2.17
CA GLU A 311 -18.12 -36.86 1.86
C GLU A 311 -17.92 -35.47 1.22
N LEU A 312 -16.91 -34.72 1.67
CA LEU A 312 -16.56 -33.45 1.01
C LEU A 312 -16.13 -33.67 -0.45
N LEU A 313 -15.40 -34.74 -0.72
CA LEU A 313 -14.88 -35.05 -2.04
C LEU A 313 -15.85 -35.83 -2.95
N GLU A 314 -17.05 -36.20 -2.47
CA GLU A 314 -18.05 -36.89 -3.31
C GLU A 314 -18.47 -36.05 -4.53
N LEU A 315 -18.62 -34.72 -4.36
CA LEU A 315 -19.02 -33.81 -5.42
C LEU A 315 -18.08 -32.63 -5.60
N ALA A 316 -17.46 -32.14 -4.54
CA ALA A 316 -16.59 -30.96 -4.61
C ALA A 316 -15.29 -31.26 -5.35
N PRO A 317 -14.84 -30.37 -6.28
CA PRO A 317 -13.53 -30.47 -6.88
C PRO A 317 -12.42 -30.43 -5.83
N ILE A 318 -11.38 -31.25 -5.97
CA ILE A 318 -10.21 -31.28 -5.09
C ILE A 318 -9.58 -29.87 -4.95
N LYS A 319 -9.53 -29.10 -6.02
CA LYS A 319 -9.03 -27.73 -6.05
C LYS A 319 -9.85 -26.72 -5.19
N LYS A 320 -10.94 -27.15 -4.56
CA LYS A 320 -11.78 -26.34 -3.69
C LYS A 320 -11.77 -26.80 -2.22
N VAL A 321 -10.99 -27.82 -1.88
CA VAL A 321 -10.88 -28.36 -0.50
C VAL A 321 -9.54 -27.94 0.09
N MET A 322 -9.56 -27.33 1.28
CA MET A 322 -8.38 -26.78 1.96
C MET A 322 -8.22 -27.38 3.36
N PHE A 323 -6.98 -27.40 3.79
CA PHE A 323 -6.59 -27.80 5.14
C PHE A 323 -6.64 -26.60 6.08
N SER A 324 -7.10 -26.83 7.31
CA SER A 324 -6.79 -26.04 8.49
C SER A 324 -6.71 -26.93 9.73
N THR A 325 -6.16 -26.41 10.81
CA THR A 325 -6.13 -27.11 12.09
C THR A 325 -7.33 -26.76 12.97
N ASP A 326 -7.88 -25.58 12.82
CA ASP A 326 -8.71 -24.92 13.83
C ASP A 326 -8.04 -24.92 15.22
N GLY A 327 -6.68 -24.84 15.21
CA GLY A 327 -5.87 -24.84 16.43
C GLY A 327 -6.23 -23.65 17.31
N CYS A 328 -6.48 -23.92 18.61
CA CYS A 328 -6.96 -22.92 19.55
C CYS A 328 -6.33 -23.11 20.93
N ALA A 329 -5.93 -22.03 21.56
CA ALA A 329 -5.42 -21.92 22.93
C ALA A 329 -4.10 -22.67 23.22
N PHE A 330 -3.88 -23.83 22.65
CA PHE A 330 -2.73 -24.68 22.97
C PHE A 330 -1.92 -25.08 21.74
N PRO A 331 -0.58 -25.01 21.77
CA PRO A 331 0.29 -25.42 20.64
C PRO A 331 0.04 -26.87 20.17
N GLU A 332 -0.39 -27.75 21.09
CA GLU A 332 -0.71 -29.15 20.80
C GLU A 332 -1.87 -29.31 19.82
N THR A 333 -2.82 -28.36 19.80
CA THR A 333 -3.99 -28.43 18.88
C THR A 333 -3.54 -28.30 17.42
N PHE A 334 -2.52 -27.47 17.14
CA PHE A 334 -1.93 -27.34 15.80
C PHE A 334 -1.19 -28.62 15.37
N TYR A 335 -0.44 -29.22 16.28
CA TYR A 335 0.25 -30.48 16.02
C TYR A 335 -0.72 -31.61 15.74
N LEU A 336 -1.77 -31.75 16.60
CA LEU A 336 -2.78 -32.81 16.45
C LEU A 336 -3.57 -32.62 15.15
N GLY A 337 -3.97 -31.39 14.81
CA GLY A 337 -4.65 -31.09 13.56
C GLY A 337 -3.81 -31.49 12.34
N ALA A 338 -2.56 -31.08 12.31
CA ALA A 338 -1.63 -31.41 11.22
C ALA A 338 -1.38 -32.93 11.10
N LYS A 339 -1.08 -33.57 12.22
CA LYS A 339 -0.84 -35.04 12.24
C LYS A 339 -2.05 -35.81 11.74
N ARG A 340 -3.25 -35.49 12.22
CA ARG A 340 -4.48 -36.17 11.80
C ARG A 340 -4.84 -35.91 10.36
N ALA A 341 -4.67 -34.68 9.90
CA ALA A 341 -4.91 -34.32 8.50
C ALA A 341 -4.01 -35.17 7.57
N ARG A 342 -2.73 -35.31 7.87
CA ARG A 342 -1.80 -36.17 7.08
C ARG A 342 -2.29 -37.63 7.02
N GLU A 343 -2.65 -38.22 8.16
CA GLU A 343 -3.17 -39.59 8.22
C GLU A 343 -4.45 -39.78 7.41
N VAL A 344 -5.38 -38.80 7.53
CA VAL A 344 -6.70 -38.86 6.87
C VAL A 344 -6.58 -38.65 5.37
N VAL A 345 -5.85 -37.60 4.93
CA VAL A 345 -5.65 -37.30 3.51
C VAL A 345 -4.89 -38.45 2.82
N PHE A 346 -3.83 -39.00 3.44
CA PHE A 346 -3.16 -40.19 2.92
C PHE A 346 -4.14 -41.35 2.69
N SER A 347 -4.98 -41.64 3.67
CA SER A 347 -5.92 -42.77 3.59
C SER A 347 -6.97 -42.56 2.51
N VAL A 348 -7.52 -41.34 2.40
CA VAL A 348 -8.55 -41.01 1.40
C VAL A 348 -7.94 -41.05 -0.02
N MET A 349 -6.76 -40.45 -0.23
CA MET A 349 -6.10 -40.45 -1.54
C MET A 349 -5.63 -41.84 -1.96
N ARG A 350 -5.13 -42.63 -1.00
CA ARG A 350 -4.81 -44.05 -1.26
C ARG A 350 -6.04 -44.86 -1.70
N ASP A 351 -7.16 -44.67 -0.97
CA ASP A 351 -8.40 -45.38 -1.30
C ASP A 351 -8.89 -44.99 -2.70
N ALA A 352 -8.87 -43.70 -3.07
CA ALA A 352 -9.21 -43.24 -4.39
C ALA A 352 -8.29 -43.85 -5.49
N CYS A 353 -7.00 -44.05 -5.18
CA CYS A 353 -6.11 -44.75 -6.11
C CYS A 353 -6.41 -46.27 -6.21
N VAL A 354 -6.88 -46.90 -5.13
CA VAL A 354 -7.28 -48.30 -5.12
C VAL A 354 -8.57 -48.50 -5.90
N ASP A 355 -9.51 -47.58 -5.74
CA ASP A 355 -10.81 -47.59 -6.42
C ASP A 355 -10.69 -47.21 -7.91
N GLY A 356 -9.56 -46.63 -8.32
CA GLY A 356 -9.25 -46.26 -9.71
C GLY A 356 -9.74 -44.85 -10.09
N ASP A 357 -10.17 -44.06 -9.12
CA ASP A 357 -10.59 -42.68 -9.33
C ASP A 357 -9.41 -41.73 -9.62
N LEU A 358 -8.22 -42.05 -9.06
CA LEU A 358 -7.00 -41.27 -9.23
C LEU A 358 -5.81 -42.19 -9.54
N SER A 359 -4.88 -41.73 -10.35
CA SER A 359 -3.51 -42.29 -10.41
C SER A 359 -2.68 -41.79 -9.23
N VAL A 360 -1.58 -42.49 -8.91
CA VAL A 360 -0.67 -42.07 -7.83
C VAL A 360 -0.11 -40.62 -8.06
N PRO A 361 0.34 -40.22 -9.25
CA PRO A 361 0.74 -38.84 -9.52
C PRO A 361 -0.36 -37.81 -9.29
N GLU A 362 -1.61 -38.10 -9.70
CA GLU A 362 -2.76 -37.22 -9.45
C GLU A 362 -3.07 -37.10 -7.96
N ALA A 363 -2.96 -38.20 -7.20
CA ALA A 363 -3.11 -38.20 -5.74
C ALA A 363 -2.00 -37.38 -5.05
N VAL A 364 -0.76 -37.42 -5.53
CA VAL A 364 0.35 -36.60 -5.06
C VAL A 364 0.09 -35.11 -5.34
N GLU A 365 -0.44 -34.75 -6.49
CA GLU A 365 -0.87 -33.37 -6.80
C GLU A 365 -2.01 -32.93 -5.87
N ALA A 366 -3.03 -33.80 -5.69
CA ALA A 366 -4.15 -33.52 -4.79
C ALA A 366 -3.70 -33.24 -3.35
N VAL A 367 -2.70 -33.97 -2.84
CA VAL A 367 -2.09 -33.76 -1.52
C VAL A 367 -1.51 -32.34 -1.42
N LYS A 368 -0.73 -31.91 -2.41
CA LYS A 368 -0.14 -30.57 -2.45
C LYS A 368 -1.20 -29.49 -2.52
N ASP A 369 -2.24 -29.71 -3.31
CA ASP A 369 -3.37 -28.79 -3.44
C ASP A 369 -4.12 -28.61 -2.13
N ILE A 370 -4.53 -29.68 -1.49
CA ILE A 370 -5.30 -29.69 -0.24
C ILE A 370 -4.51 -29.04 0.89
N PHE A 371 -3.22 -29.38 1.03
CA PHE A 371 -2.42 -28.91 2.15
C PHE A 371 -1.83 -27.51 1.97
N ALA A 372 -1.69 -27.02 0.74
CA ALA A 372 -1.03 -25.75 0.53
C ALA A 372 -1.58 -24.92 -0.63
N GLU A 373 -1.61 -25.45 -1.87
CA GLU A 373 -1.78 -24.62 -3.05
C GLU A 373 -3.19 -24.02 -3.16
N ASN A 374 -4.23 -24.75 -2.75
CA ASN A 374 -5.61 -24.23 -2.74
C ASN A 374 -5.73 -23.02 -1.79
N ALA A 375 -5.19 -23.12 -0.57
CA ALA A 375 -5.20 -22.02 0.38
C ALA A 375 -4.34 -20.84 -0.10
N LYS A 376 -3.14 -21.09 -0.63
CA LYS A 376 -2.26 -20.04 -1.20
C LYS A 376 -2.96 -19.24 -2.29
N GLN A 377 -3.67 -19.92 -3.21
CA GLN A 377 -4.42 -19.27 -4.29
C GLN A 377 -5.66 -18.55 -3.77
N PHE A 378 -6.43 -19.21 -2.91
CA PHE A 378 -7.68 -18.66 -2.39
C PHE A 378 -7.47 -17.41 -1.54
N TYR A 379 -6.49 -17.41 -0.64
CA TYR A 379 -6.16 -16.25 0.21
C TYR A 379 -5.14 -15.32 -0.41
N LYS A 380 -4.56 -15.67 -1.57
CA LYS A 380 -3.51 -14.91 -2.24
C LYS A 380 -2.31 -14.64 -1.32
N ILE A 381 -1.91 -15.67 -0.53
CA ILE A 381 -0.94 -15.57 0.56
C ILE A 381 0.37 -14.94 0.10
N PHE A 382 0.91 -15.36 -1.05
CA PHE A 382 2.18 -14.84 -1.56
C PHE A 382 2.11 -13.40 -2.08
N SER A 383 0.96 -12.95 -2.56
CA SER A 383 0.81 -11.57 -3.06
C SER A 383 0.49 -10.56 -1.95
N LYS A 384 -0.15 -11.00 -0.86
CA LYS A 384 -0.58 -10.13 0.25
C LYS A 384 0.35 -10.19 1.47
N LEU A 385 0.99 -11.32 1.75
CA LEU A 385 1.75 -11.52 2.99
C LEU A 385 3.28 -11.55 2.80
N PHE A 386 3.78 -11.77 1.60
CA PHE A 386 5.22 -11.79 1.29
C PHE A 386 5.75 -10.47 0.69
N GLY A 387 4.94 -9.42 0.62
CA GLY A 387 5.39 -8.09 0.20
C GLY A 387 6.46 -7.46 1.11
N SER A 388 6.88 -8.12 2.17
CA SER A 388 7.84 -7.55 3.12
C SER A 388 8.61 -8.63 3.88
N ILE A 389 9.54 -9.31 3.23
CA ILE A 389 10.62 -10.00 3.93
C ILE A 389 11.94 -9.60 3.30
N SER A 390 12.66 -8.71 3.98
CA SER A 390 14.09 -8.53 3.76
C SER A 390 14.82 -9.73 4.36
N VAL A 391 15.24 -10.64 3.50
CA VAL A 391 16.15 -11.72 3.88
C VAL A 391 17.53 -11.12 4.09
N VAL A 392 18.03 -11.16 5.32
CA VAL A 392 19.44 -10.98 5.61
C VAL A 392 20.20 -12.09 4.90
N SER A 393 20.94 -11.72 3.88
CA SER A 393 21.69 -12.60 3.01
C SER A 393 22.93 -13.15 3.72
N PRO A 394 23.15 -14.48 3.76
CA PRO A 394 24.50 -14.99 3.75
C PRO A 394 25.00 -14.97 2.31
N ARG A 395 26.23 -14.49 2.11
CA ARG A 395 26.95 -14.60 0.85
C ARG A 395 26.89 -16.02 0.33
N PHE A 396 26.29 -16.25 -0.84
CA PHE A 396 26.68 -17.33 -1.73
C PHE A 396 26.18 -17.14 -3.18
N VAL A 397 27.14 -17.17 -4.10
CA VAL A 397 27.15 -17.73 -5.46
C VAL A 397 25.90 -17.48 -6.34
N ARG A 398 26.11 -16.67 -7.38
CA ARG A 398 25.26 -16.57 -8.56
C ARG A 398 24.91 -17.98 -9.06
N VAL A 399 23.65 -18.35 -8.93
CA VAL A 399 23.00 -19.33 -9.80
C VAL A 399 22.01 -18.53 -10.65
N GLU A 400 22.26 -18.48 -11.93
CA GLU A 400 21.35 -17.91 -12.90
C GLU A 400 20.08 -18.78 -12.94
N ASN A 401 19.01 -18.34 -12.26
CA ASN A 401 17.69 -18.93 -12.43
C ASN A 401 17.07 -18.37 -13.71
N ASN A 402 17.22 -19.11 -14.80
CA ASN A 402 16.44 -18.95 -16.03
C ASN A 402 14.99 -19.46 -15.83
N ALA A 403 14.20 -18.79 -14.98
CA ALA A 403 12.74 -18.83 -15.14
C ALA A 403 12.36 -17.86 -16.27
N PRO A 404 11.52 -18.22 -17.25
CA PRO A 404 11.13 -17.28 -18.30
C PRO A 404 10.37 -16.13 -17.66
N GLN A 405 11.04 -14.97 -17.52
CA GLN A 405 10.40 -13.71 -17.16
C GLN A 405 9.35 -13.42 -18.22
N LEU A 406 8.07 -13.43 -17.86
CA LEU A 406 6.99 -12.99 -18.75
C LEU A 406 7.38 -11.63 -19.34
N ASP A 407 7.50 -11.56 -20.64
CA ASP A 407 7.88 -10.34 -21.34
C ASP A 407 6.80 -9.27 -21.11
N ALA A 408 7.19 -7.99 -21.04
CA ALA A 408 6.24 -6.91 -20.86
C ALA A 408 5.20 -6.91 -22.01
N ALA A 409 3.93 -6.78 -21.66
CA ALA A 409 2.84 -6.76 -22.63
C ALA A 409 2.54 -5.35 -23.14
N LEU A 410 2.70 -4.35 -22.29
CA LEU A 410 2.35 -2.95 -22.54
C LEU A 410 3.53 -2.01 -22.27
N VAL A 411 3.59 -0.89 -22.98
CA VAL A 411 4.55 0.21 -22.77
C VAL A 411 3.78 1.51 -22.59
N ARG A 412 4.01 2.18 -21.47
CA ARG A 412 3.50 3.55 -21.19
C ARG A 412 4.48 4.56 -21.74
N VAL A 413 4.05 5.34 -22.69
CA VAL A 413 4.78 6.49 -23.24
C VAL A 413 4.29 7.73 -22.51
N ILE A 414 5.14 8.32 -21.66
CA ILE A 414 4.80 9.39 -20.72
C ILE A 414 5.39 10.71 -21.21
N TRP A 415 4.62 11.80 -21.10
CA TRP A 415 5.08 13.15 -21.30
C TRP A 415 4.49 14.11 -20.28
N ILE A 416 5.12 15.25 -20.10
CA ILE A 416 4.66 16.28 -19.18
C ILE A 416 4.23 17.50 -19.99
N ASP A 417 2.99 17.96 -19.75
CA ASP A 417 2.45 19.11 -20.46
C ASP A 417 2.85 20.46 -19.83
N ALA A 418 2.41 21.58 -20.42
CA ALA A 418 2.71 22.92 -19.93
C ALA A 418 2.12 23.23 -18.55
N SER A 419 1.07 22.49 -18.14
CA SER A 419 0.48 22.62 -16.83
C SER A 419 1.16 21.83 -15.73
N GLY A 420 2.15 20.98 -16.09
CA GLY A 420 2.85 20.07 -15.15
C GLY A 420 2.14 18.72 -14.97
N GLN A 421 1.09 18.43 -15.73
CA GLN A 421 0.39 17.15 -15.66
C GLN A 421 1.18 16.05 -16.33
N HIS A 422 1.26 14.90 -15.67
CA HIS A 422 1.80 13.67 -16.25
C HIS A 422 0.74 13.03 -17.12
N ARG A 423 1.02 12.94 -18.41
CA ARG A 423 0.13 12.34 -19.39
C ARG A 423 0.78 11.09 -20.01
N CYS A 424 -0.02 10.10 -20.40
CA CYS A 424 0.51 8.92 -21.04
C CYS A 424 -0.37 8.38 -22.16
N ARG A 425 0.26 7.66 -23.08
CA ARG A 425 -0.39 6.71 -24.01
C ARG A 425 0.21 5.34 -23.80
N VAL A 426 -0.63 4.33 -23.81
CA VAL A 426 -0.22 2.95 -23.61
C VAL A 426 -0.35 2.19 -24.91
N VAL A 427 0.69 1.46 -25.29
CA VAL A 427 0.72 0.67 -26.52
C VAL A 427 1.18 -0.77 -26.24
N PRO A 428 0.73 -1.77 -27.01
CA PRO A 428 1.28 -3.12 -26.94
C PRO A 428 2.78 -3.11 -27.26
N LYS A 429 3.57 -3.93 -26.56
CA LYS A 429 5.04 -3.99 -26.73
C LYS A 429 5.48 -4.31 -28.15
N MET A 430 4.75 -5.18 -28.84
CA MET A 430 5.03 -5.49 -30.26
C MET A 430 4.95 -4.22 -31.12
N ARG A 431 3.83 -3.47 -31.01
CA ARG A 431 3.66 -2.20 -31.73
C ARG A 431 4.71 -1.17 -31.36
N PHE A 432 5.11 -1.14 -30.07
CA PHE A 432 6.16 -0.26 -29.60
C PHE A 432 7.46 -0.53 -30.35
N LYS A 433 7.93 -1.77 -30.41
CA LYS A 433 9.15 -2.18 -31.12
C LYS A 433 9.07 -2.00 -32.62
N GLU A 434 7.93 -2.36 -33.24
CA GLU A 434 7.78 -2.34 -34.69
C GLU A 434 7.69 -0.92 -35.28
N SER A 435 7.08 0.02 -34.53
CA SER A 435 6.75 1.33 -35.08
C SER A 435 7.06 2.49 -34.15
N VAL A 436 6.70 2.43 -32.86
CA VAL A 436 6.70 3.59 -31.98
C VAL A 436 8.11 4.04 -31.63
N GLU A 437 9.05 3.13 -31.43
CA GLU A 437 10.47 3.45 -31.15
C GLU A 437 11.08 4.35 -32.25
N LYS A 438 10.71 4.15 -33.50
CA LYS A 438 11.29 4.89 -34.64
C LYS A 438 10.44 6.09 -35.07
N ASN A 439 9.12 5.91 -35.09
CA ASN A 439 8.21 6.88 -35.71
C ASN A 439 7.41 7.71 -34.67
N GLY A 440 7.51 7.36 -33.37
CA GLY A 440 6.75 7.99 -32.31
C GLY A 440 5.24 7.71 -32.38
N LEU A 441 4.51 8.35 -31.44
CA LEU A 441 3.05 8.36 -31.40
C LEU A 441 2.53 9.71 -31.82
N GLY A 442 1.48 9.75 -32.65
CA GLY A 442 0.82 11.01 -33.00
C GLY A 442 0.15 11.66 -31.78
N LEU A 443 0.27 12.98 -31.65
CA LEU A 443 -0.39 13.78 -30.63
C LEU A 443 -0.80 15.11 -31.23
N THR A 444 -1.98 15.65 -30.85
CA THR A 444 -2.38 17.00 -31.26
C THR A 444 -1.52 18.08 -30.62
N CYS A 445 -1.18 19.12 -31.37
CA CYS A 445 -0.47 20.30 -30.84
C CYS A 445 -1.26 20.96 -29.68
N ALA A 446 -2.59 20.89 -29.70
CA ALA A 446 -3.45 21.43 -28.65
C ALA A 446 -3.10 20.95 -27.24
N SER A 447 -2.51 19.76 -27.09
CA SER A 447 -2.16 19.18 -25.80
C SER A 447 -1.25 20.05 -24.92
N MET A 448 -0.39 20.87 -25.52
CA MET A 448 0.48 21.81 -24.81
C MET A 448 -0.20 23.13 -24.44
N GLY A 449 -1.40 23.37 -24.91
CA GLY A 449 -2.24 24.50 -24.51
C GLY A 449 -3.28 24.18 -23.45
N MET A 450 -3.40 22.91 -23.02
CA MET A 450 -4.40 22.46 -22.04
C MET A 450 -3.98 22.86 -20.61
N SER A 451 -4.96 23.25 -19.83
CA SER A 451 -4.78 23.48 -18.39
C SER A 451 -4.98 22.19 -17.58
N SER A 452 -4.65 22.20 -16.29
CA SER A 452 -4.90 21.05 -15.39
C SER A 452 -6.39 20.74 -15.19
N SER A 453 -7.28 21.67 -15.53
CA SER A 453 -8.74 21.58 -15.29
C SER A 453 -9.59 21.51 -16.54
N CYS A 454 -9.01 21.60 -17.74
CA CYS A 454 -9.76 21.65 -19.00
C CYS A 454 -9.01 20.91 -20.11
N ASP A 455 -9.71 20.04 -20.84
CA ASP A 455 -9.16 19.27 -21.98
C ASP A 455 -9.11 20.07 -23.31
N GLY A 456 -9.52 21.34 -23.31
CA GLY A 456 -9.38 22.27 -24.42
C GLY A 456 -8.13 23.14 -24.26
N PRO A 457 -7.46 23.55 -25.38
CA PRO A 457 -6.38 24.51 -25.29
C PRO A 457 -6.93 25.89 -24.87
N ALA A 458 -6.17 26.62 -24.06
CA ALA A 458 -6.49 27.99 -23.69
C ALA A 458 -6.38 28.92 -24.92
N ASP A 459 -7.31 29.84 -25.10
CA ASP A 459 -7.43 30.69 -26.29
C ASP A 459 -6.15 31.48 -26.60
N GLU A 460 -5.47 31.98 -25.56
CA GLU A 460 -4.25 32.80 -25.72
C GLU A 460 -2.99 31.98 -26.01
N THR A 461 -3.07 30.65 -26.14
CA THR A 461 -1.89 29.79 -26.36
C THR A 461 -1.44 29.74 -27.81
N ASN A 462 -2.25 30.20 -28.73
CA ASN A 462 -2.07 30.04 -30.18
C ASN A 462 -2.00 28.57 -30.65
N LEU A 463 -2.40 27.63 -29.80
CA LEU A 463 -2.46 26.21 -30.11
C LEU A 463 -3.91 25.81 -30.36
N THR A 464 -4.13 25.07 -31.43
CA THR A 464 -5.48 24.63 -31.85
C THR A 464 -5.51 23.14 -32.05
N GLY A 465 -6.69 22.57 -32.32
CA GLY A 465 -6.83 21.17 -32.70
C GLY A 465 -6.23 20.85 -34.10
N VAL A 466 -5.71 21.83 -34.79
CA VAL A 466 -5.07 21.67 -36.10
C VAL A 466 -3.56 21.54 -35.93
N GLY A 467 -2.99 20.48 -36.48
CA GLY A 467 -1.57 20.15 -36.37
C GLY A 467 -1.34 18.91 -35.48
N GLU A 468 -0.40 18.10 -35.91
CA GLU A 468 0.02 16.88 -35.24
C GLU A 468 1.52 16.90 -35.00
N ILE A 469 1.90 16.46 -33.80
CA ILE A 469 3.29 16.22 -33.40
C ILE A 469 3.51 14.75 -33.08
N ARG A 470 4.75 14.35 -32.89
CA ARG A 470 5.17 13.00 -32.54
C ARG A 470 5.77 12.98 -31.14
N LEU A 471 5.25 12.07 -30.31
CA LEU A 471 5.89 11.68 -29.05
C LEU A 471 6.97 10.65 -29.39
N ILE A 472 8.22 11.05 -29.36
CA ILE A 472 9.38 10.19 -29.62
C ILE A 472 9.90 9.65 -28.30
N PRO A 473 9.86 8.32 -28.05
CA PRO A 473 10.34 7.74 -26.82
C PRO A 473 11.85 7.96 -26.65
N ASP A 474 12.27 8.45 -25.49
CA ASP A 474 13.66 8.47 -25.09
C ASP A 474 14.04 7.12 -24.48
N LEU A 475 14.65 6.25 -25.29
CA LEU A 475 14.94 4.87 -24.89
C LEU A 475 15.93 4.76 -23.71
N SER A 476 16.70 5.82 -23.41
CA SER A 476 17.57 5.86 -22.23
C SER A 476 16.80 5.86 -20.92
N THR A 477 15.55 6.34 -20.95
CA THR A 477 14.63 6.39 -19.80
C THR A 477 13.73 5.17 -19.69
N LYS A 478 13.82 4.23 -20.66
CA LYS A 478 12.95 3.07 -20.71
C LYS A 478 13.26 2.09 -19.57
N CYS A 479 12.27 1.78 -18.76
CA CYS A 479 12.42 0.90 -17.63
C CYS A 479 11.18 0.02 -17.42
N ARG A 480 11.32 -1.08 -16.68
CA ARG A 480 10.18 -1.84 -16.18
C ARG A 480 9.50 -1.06 -15.06
N ILE A 481 8.18 -1.11 -15.03
CA ILE A 481 7.40 -0.48 -13.96
C ILE A 481 7.45 -1.40 -12.74
N PRO A 482 8.08 -0.98 -11.60
CA PRO A 482 8.31 -1.87 -10.46
C PRO A 482 7.02 -2.39 -9.79
N TRP A 483 5.95 -1.62 -9.84
CA TRP A 483 4.66 -1.95 -9.21
C TRP A 483 3.68 -2.72 -10.12
N THR A 484 4.11 -3.10 -11.34
CA THR A 484 3.31 -3.92 -12.26
C THR A 484 4.13 -5.11 -12.75
N LYS A 485 3.44 -6.18 -13.18
CA LYS A 485 4.12 -7.42 -13.61
C LYS A 485 4.53 -7.42 -15.09
N GLN A 486 3.80 -6.70 -15.95
CA GLN A 486 3.90 -6.84 -17.41
C GLN A 486 3.92 -5.50 -18.13
N GLU A 487 4.41 -4.44 -17.51
CA GLU A 487 4.45 -3.12 -18.10
C GLU A 487 5.84 -2.51 -18.06
N GLU A 488 6.16 -1.76 -19.10
CA GLU A 488 7.30 -0.87 -19.19
C GLU A 488 6.82 0.57 -19.29
N MET A 489 7.65 1.53 -18.91
CA MET A 489 7.43 2.96 -19.13
C MET A 489 8.65 3.60 -19.78
N VAL A 490 8.40 4.69 -20.47
CA VAL A 490 9.42 5.48 -21.16
C VAL A 490 8.95 6.93 -21.22
N LEU A 491 9.86 7.88 -21.00
CA LEU A 491 9.59 9.29 -21.23
C LEU A 491 9.69 9.62 -22.71
N ALA A 492 8.93 10.62 -23.16
CA ALA A 492 8.92 11.01 -24.57
C ALA A 492 9.22 12.48 -24.75
N ASP A 493 9.96 12.77 -25.81
CA ASP A 493 10.17 14.10 -26.35
C ASP A 493 9.11 14.42 -27.42
N MET A 494 8.80 15.69 -27.59
CA MET A 494 7.85 16.14 -28.61
C MET A 494 8.59 16.64 -29.83
N HIS A 495 8.27 16.07 -30.99
CA HIS A 495 8.88 16.41 -32.26
C HIS A 495 7.80 16.76 -33.28
N LEU A 496 8.09 17.66 -34.23
CA LEU A 496 7.24 17.91 -35.41
C LEU A 496 7.20 16.66 -36.27
N LYS A 497 8.36 16.06 -36.51
CA LYS A 497 8.57 14.73 -37.08
C LYS A 497 9.82 14.10 -36.47
N PRO A 498 10.04 12.78 -36.57
CA PRO A 498 11.24 12.17 -36.02
C PRO A 498 12.54 12.92 -36.44
N GLY A 499 13.32 13.30 -35.42
CA GLY A 499 14.58 14.05 -35.63
C GLY A 499 14.43 15.58 -35.72
N GLU A 500 13.21 16.12 -35.64
CA GLU A 500 12.95 17.56 -35.65
C GLU A 500 12.20 17.95 -34.34
N PRO A 501 12.92 18.35 -33.28
CA PRO A 501 12.34 18.72 -31.99
C PRO A 501 11.30 19.86 -32.16
N TRP A 502 10.21 19.76 -31.38
CA TRP A 502 9.20 20.79 -31.34
C TRP A 502 9.53 21.83 -30.25
N GLU A 503 9.54 23.11 -30.63
CA GLU A 503 9.94 24.21 -29.75
C GLU A 503 9.09 24.35 -28.47
N TYR A 504 7.94 23.70 -28.37
CA TYR A 504 7.10 23.64 -27.15
C TYR A 504 7.46 22.44 -26.23
N CYS A 505 8.43 21.60 -26.61
CA CYS A 505 8.78 20.43 -25.80
C CYS A 505 9.52 20.83 -24.51
N PRO A 506 8.98 20.55 -23.31
CA PRO A 506 9.60 20.91 -22.04
C PRO A 506 10.98 20.27 -21.84
N ARG A 507 11.12 18.97 -22.13
CA ARG A 507 12.40 18.25 -21.98
C ARG A 507 13.47 18.82 -22.91
N GLU A 508 13.12 19.12 -24.15
CA GLU A 508 14.07 19.70 -25.14
C GLU A 508 14.42 21.13 -24.75
N THR A 509 13.49 21.89 -24.18
CA THR A 509 13.80 23.25 -23.68
C THR A 509 14.85 23.21 -22.60
N LEU A 510 14.77 22.29 -21.63
CA LEU A 510 15.80 22.11 -20.61
C LEU A 510 17.12 21.69 -21.19
N ARG A 511 17.17 20.74 -22.12
CA ARG A 511 18.41 20.32 -22.80
C ARG A 511 19.04 21.48 -23.54
N ARG A 512 18.27 22.27 -24.28
CA ARG A 512 18.73 23.42 -25.06
C ARG A 512 19.35 24.50 -24.18
N VAL A 513 18.66 24.87 -23.09
CA VAL A 513 19.17 25.90 -22.16
C VAL A 513 20.40 25.38 -21.40
N SER A 514 20.42 24.10 -20.98
CA SER A 514 21.60 23.46 -20.38
C SER A 514 22.80 23.42 -21.34
N LYS A 515 22.52 23.23 -22.62
CA LYS A 515 23.55 23.26 -23.65
C LYS A 515 24.20 24.65 -23.78
N VAL A 516 23.39 25.73 -23.72
CA VAL A 516 23.91 27.12 -23.72
C VAL A 516 24.83 27.34 -22.52
N LEU A 517 24.41 26.92 -21.31
CA LEU A 517 25.24 27.02 -20.09
C LEU A 517 26.58 26.27 -20.27
N LYS A 518 26.54 25.08 -20.90
CA LYS A 518 27.75 24.30 -21.15
C LYS A 518 28.67 24.92 -22.22
N GLU A 519 28.10 25.42 -23.32
CA GLU A 519 28.88 25.96 -24.43
C GLU A 519 29.50 27.32 -24.11
N GLU A 520 28.79 28.21 -23.38
CA GLU A 520 29.28 29.53 -23.02
C GLU A 520 30.21 29.55 -21.81
N PHE A 521 29.90 28.73 -20.78
CA PHE A 521 30.62 28.82 -19.50
C PHE A 521 31.30 27.50 -19.11
N ASN A 522 31.18 26.44 -19.91
CA ASN A 522 31.68 25.11 -19.58
C ASN A 522 31.10 24.52 -18.28
N LEU A 523 29.91 24.99 -17.88
CA LEU A 523 29.22 24.58 -16.63
C LEU A 523 28.12 23.58 -16.90
N VAL A 524 27.90 22.72 -15.90
CA VAL A 524 26.75 21.80 -15.82
C VAL A 524 26.05 22.06 -14.51
N MET A 525 24.71 22.27 -14.55
CA MET A 525 23.90 22.39 -13.36
C MET A 525 23.47 21.00 -12.85
N ASN A 526 23.70 20.76 -11.56
CA ASN A 526 23.16 19.62 -10.85
C ASN A 526 21.95 20.05 -10.01
N ALA A 527 21.00 19.14 -9.84
CA ALA A 527 19.81 19.38 -9.03
C ALA A 527 19.45 18.14 -8.19
N GLY A 528 18.96 18.35 -6.96
CA GLY A 528 18.36 17.35 -6.08
C GLY A 528 17.05 17.89 -5.53
N PHE A 529 16.03 17.04 -5.40
CA PHE A 529 14.69 17.46 -5.00
C PHE A 529 14.29 16.88 -3.65
N GLU A 530 13.71 17.74 -2.82
CA GLU A 530 12.93 17.38 -1.62
C GLU A 530 11.45 17.38 -2.01
N ASN A 531 10.84 16.20 -2.10
CA ASN A 531 9.44 16.06 -2.49
C ASN A 531 8.55 15.94 -1.27
N GLU A 532 7.79 16.97 -0.96
CA GLU A 532 6.73 16.91 0.02
C GLU A 532 5.41 16.50 -0.63
N PHE A 533 4.64 15.68 0.07
CA PHE A 533 3.34 15.20 -0.39
C PHE A 533 2.45 14.80 0.78
N PHE A 534 1.13 14.92 0.59
CA PHE A 534 0.16 14.39 1.53
C PHE A 534 -0.28 12.99 1.14
N LEU A 535 -0.37 12.10 2.12
CA LEU A 535 -1.11 10.85 2.02
C LEU A 535 -2.51 11.05 2.60
N LEU A 536 -3.51 10.75 1.79
CA LEU A 536 -4.91 10.90 2.14
C LEU A 536 -5.60 9.56 2.12
N LYS A 537 -6.45 9.30 3.10
CA LYS A 537 -7.31 8.11 3.15
C LYS A 537 -8.76 8.49 2.83
N ARG A 538 -9.49 7.55 2.26
CA ARG A 538 -10.91 7.74 1.98
C ARG A 538 -11.69 7.71 3.28
N TYR A 539 -12.45 8.76 3.56
CA TYR A 539 -13.35 8.77 4.70
C TYR A 539 -14.64 8.03 4.32
N ALA A 540 -14.82 6.84 4.88
CA ALA A 540 -16.11 6.17 4.85
C ALA A 540 -16.98 6.81 5.96
N TRP A 541 -18.03 7.52 5.59
CA TRP A 541 -18.97 8.10 6.54
C TRP A 541 -19.50 7.02 7.49
N SER A 542 -19.20 7.13 8.78
CA SER A 542 -19.97 6.49 9.82
C SER A 542 -21.30 7.26 9.99
N PHE A 543 -22.37 6.55 10.24
CA PHE A 543 -23.78 6.88 10.14
C PHE A 543 -24.32 8.01 11.04
N ILE A 544 -23.52 8.87 11.68
CA ILE A 544 -23.97 9.75 12.80
C ILE A 544 -24.18 11.23 12.43
N GLN A 545 -23.98 11.68 11.21
CA GLN A 545 -24.33 13.06 10.83
C GLN A 545 -25.26 13.10 9.61
N PHE A 546 -26.51 12.73 9.84
CA PHE A 546 -27.64 12.97 8.95
C PHE A 546 -28.28 14.30 9.34
N GLU A 547 -27.79 15.41 8.82
CA GLU A 547 -28.59 16.61 8.49
C GLU A 547 -27.67 17.73 8.03
N SER A 548 -27.45 17.84 6.80
CA SER A 548 -26.91 18.95 6.01
C SER A 548 -25.68 18.59 5.16
N ARG A 549 -25.90 17.95 4.04
CA ARG A 549 -25.35 18.30 2.73
C ARG A 549 -25.62 17.17 1.71
N ARG A 550 -26.56 17.45 0.82
CA ARG A 550 -26.99 16.58 -0.29
C ARG A 550 -26.01 16.54 -1.47
N ASP A 551 -24.71 16.58 -1.24
CA ASP A 551 -23.73 16.48 -2.32
C ASP A 551 -22.86 15.24 -2.04
N GLY A 552 -23.23 14.10 -2.59
CA GLY A 552 -22.54 12.80 -2.43
C GLY A 552 -21.07 12.80 -2.92
N LYS A 553 -20.24 13.75 -2.47
CA LYS A 553 -18.81 13.85 -2.76
C LYS A 553 -18.02 13.02 -1.76
N GLU A 554 -17.23 12.09 -2.27
CA GLU A 554 -16.22 11.36 -1.50
C GLU A 554 -15.29 12.37 -0.81
N GLN A 555 -15.08 12.22 0.49
CA GLN A 555 -14.19 13.08 1.23
C GLN A 555 -12.88 12.34 1.53
N TRP A 556 -11.77 12.90 1.08
CA TRP A 556 -10.44 12.49 1.42
C TRP A 556 -9.97 13.23 2.67
N VAL A 557 -9.39 12.52 3.63
CA VAL A 557 -8.87 13.09 4.87
C VAL A 557 -7.40 12.69 5.05
N PRO A 558 -6.60 13.47 5.81
CA PRO A 558 -5.22 13.13 6.10
C PRO A 558 -5.07 11.69 6.64
N PHE A 559 -4.05 11.00 6.17
CA PHE A 559 -3.75 9.63 6.59
C PHE A 559 -3.40 9.55 8.08
N ASP A 560 -2.65 10.54 8.58
CA ASP A 560 -2.17 10.64 9.94
C ASP A 560 -2.23 12.09 10.45
N GLN A 561 -2.11 12.30 11.76
CA GLN A 561 -2.14 13.60 12.42
C GLN A 561 -1.00 13.80 13.42
N THR A 562 0.04 12.98 13.32
CA THR A 562 1.19 13.04 14.23
C THR A 562 2.11 14.21 13.87
N PRO A 563 2.92 14.70 14.84
CA PRO A 563 3.79 15.84 14.62
C PRO A 563 5.01 15.52 13.75
N TYR A 564 5.71 16.59 13.33
CA TYR A 564 6.93 16.57 12.56
C TYR A 564 7.97 15.55 13.06
N CYS A 565 8.56 14.79 12.15
CA CYS A 565 9.56 13.74 12.41
C CYS A 565 9.12 12.66 13.40
N SER A 566 7.80 12.43 13.55
CA SER A 566 7.28 11.39 14.45
C SER A 566 7.62 9.99 13.96
N THR A 567 8.20 9.17 14.84
CA THR A 567 8.44 7.74 14.56
C THR A 567 7.13 7.00 14.34
N SER A 568 6.07 7.32 15.07
CA SER A 568 4.75 6.68 14.91
C SER A 568 4.10 7.00 13.56
N ALA A 569 4.29 8.23 13.02
CA ALA A 569 3.84 8.56 11.66
C ALA A 569 4.59 7.72 10.62
N PHE A 570 5.91 7.58 10.81
CA PHE A 570 6.72 6.75 9.93
C PHE A 570 6.30 5.27 10.01
N ASP A 571 6.13 4.73 11.21
CA ASP A 571 5.73 3.34 11.42
C ASP A 571 4.37 3.04 10.78
N ALA A 572 3.41 3.96 10.90
CA ALA A 572 2.10 3.84 10.26
C ALA A 572 2.17 3.79 8.73
N ALA A 573 3.12 4.50 8.12
CA ALA A 573 3.32 4.57 6.67
C ALA A 573 4.46 3.64 6.17
N ALA A 574 5.16 2.94 7.07
CA ALA A 574 6.34 2.13 6.73
C ALA A 574 6.13 1.12 5.59
N PRO A 575 5.00 0.38 5.48
CA PRO A 575 4.76 -0.52 4.37
C PRO A 575 4.76 0.18 3.00
N ILE A 576 4.21 1.42 2.94
CA ILE A 576 4.19 2.25 1.74
C ILE A 576 5.63 2.66 1.39
N PHE A 577 6.37 3.14 2.38
CA PHE A 577 7.72 3.68 2.16
C PHE A 577 8.76 2.61 1.85
N HIS A 578 8.63 1.40 2.40
CA HIS A 578 9.46 0.27 1.99
C HIS A 578 9.23 -0.08 0.52
N GLU A 579 7.98 -0.06 0.06
CA GLU A 579 7.66 -0.32 -1.35
C GLU A 579 8.11 0.83 -2.25
N VAL A 580 7.92 2.10 -1.84
CA VAL A 580 8.43 3.28 -2.55
C VAL A 580 9.96 3.20 -2.68
N SER A 581 10.68 2.94 -1.59
CA SER A 581 12.13 2.80 -1.58
C SER A 581 12.61 1.68 -2.52
N SER A 582 11.97 0.51 -2.45
CA SER A 582 12.29 -0.61 -3.34
C SER A 582 12.03 -0.30 -4.81
N ALA A 583 10.93 0.43 -5.10
CA ALA A 583 10.60 0.84 -6.46
C ALA A 583 11.57 1.89 -7.00
N LEU A 584 11.96 2.88 -6.19
CA LEU A 584 12.97 3.88 -6.57
C LEU A 584 14.33 3.23 -6.84
N GLN A 585 14.75 2.29 -5.98
CA GLN A 585 15.98 1.53 -6.17
C GLN A 585 15.94 0.71 -7.47
N ALA A 586 14.82 0.08 -7.81
CA ALA A 586 14.65 -0.65 -9.06
C ALA A 586 14.72 0.26 -10.31
N LEU A 587 14.45 1.55 -10.15
CA LEU A 587 14.60 2.59 -11.18
C LEU A 587 15.97 3.29 -11.15
N ASN A 588 16.90 2.84 -10.30
CA ASN A 588 18.22 3.48 -10.05
C ASN A 588 18.11 4.91 -9.52
N ILE A 589 17.05 5.24 -8.80
CA ILE A 589 16.86 6.53 -8.13
C ILE A 589 17.24 6.37 -6.66
N SER A 590 18.32 7.06 -6.25
CA SER A 590 18.76 7.04 -4.85
C SER A 590 17.90 7.98 -4.01
N MET A 591 17.35 7.45 -2.93
CA MET A 591 16.68 8.20 -1.87
C MET A 591 17.72 8.54 -0.80
N GLU A 592 17.83 9.81 -0.44
CA GLU A 592 18.76 10.30 0.58
C GLU A 592 18.10 10.33 1.96
N GLN A 593 16.83 10.76 2.02
CA GLN A 593 16.11 10.95 3.28
C GLN A 593 14.62 10.80 3.07
N LEU A 594 13.94 10.34 4.13
CA LEU A 594 12.49 10.26 4.22
C LEU A 594 12.07 10.56 5.66
N HIS A 595 11.09 11.43 5.83
CA HIS A 595 10.50 11.73 7.15
C HIS A 595 9.07 12.24 7.06
N ALA A 596 8.37 12.23 8.21
CA ALA A 596 7.07 12.87 8.34
C ALA A 596 7.25 14.38 8.45
N GLU A 597 6.49 15.13 7.66
CA GLU A 597 6.46 16.58 7.66
C GLU A 597 5.44 17.15 8.67
N ALA A 598 5.40 18.50 8.77
CA ALA A 598 4.61 19.20 9.78
C ALA A 598 3.10 19.19 9.49
N GLY A 599 2.68 18.98 8.24
CA GLY A 599 1.26 18.88 7.87
C GLY A 599 0.67 17.52 8.22
N LYS A 600 -0.63 17.49 8.46
CA LYS A 600 -1.36 16.24 8.82
C LYS A 600 -1.31 15.23 7.66
N GLY A 601 -0.60 14.11 7.88
CA GLY A 601 -0.39 13.08 6.86
C GLY A 601 0.58 13.51 5.75
N GLN A 602 1.43 14.50 6.00
CA GLN A 602 2.45 14.98 5.10
C GLN A 602 3.77 14.26 5.33
N PHE A 603 4.45 13.96 4.24
CA PHE A 603 5.77 13.32 4.24
C PHE A 603 6.67 13.96 3.20
N GLU A 604 7.97 13.83 3.40
CA GLU A 604 8.98 14.29 2.47
C GLU A 604 9.92 13.15 2.06
N ILE A 605 10.25 13.11 0.76
CA ILE A 605 11.30 12.26 0.21
C ILE A 605 12.32 13.14 -0.50
N ALA A 606 13.55 13.14 0.00
CA ALA A 606 14.69 13.74 -0.66
C ALA A 606 15.40 12.72 -1.56
N THR A 607 15.67 13.10 -2.82
CA THR A 607 16.40 12.27 -3.78
C THR A 607 17.80 12.83 -4.01
N ALA A 608 18.75 11.92 -4.25
CA ALA A 608 20.14 12.30 -4.55
C ALA A 608 20.21 13.25 -5.75
N TYR A 609 21.13 14.22 -5.69
CA TYR A 609 21.37 15.14 -6.79
C TYR A 609 22.05 14.45 -7.97
N THR A 610 21.71 14.88 -9.15
CA THR A 610 22.33 14.49 -10.42
C THR A 610 22.29 15.64 -11.42
N VAL A 611 22.73 15.41 -12.65
CA VAL A 611 22.59 16.42 -13.71
C VAL A 611 21.13 16.82 -13.88
N CYS A 612 20.85 18.09 -14.04
CA CYS A 612 19.50 18.67 -13.99
C CYS A 612 18.48 17.98 -14.93
N THR A 613 18.89 17.48 -16.08
CA THR A 613 18.05 16.71 -17.00
C THR A 613 17.59 15.40 -16.39
N ASP A 614 18.53 14.66 -15.80
CA ASP A 614 18.26 13.39 -15.14
C ASP A 614 17.50 13.58 -13.82
N ALA A 615 17.79 14.67 -13.10
CA ALA A 615 17.06 15.04 -11.89
C ALA A 615 15.58 15.32 -12.19
N ALA A 616 15.27 15.98 -13.31
CA ALA A 616 13.90 16.21 -13.76
C ALA A 616 13.19 14.89 -14.10
N ASP A 617 13.86 13.99 -14.83
CA ASP A 617 13.34 12.66 -15.18
C ASP A 617 13.09 11.82 -13.90
N ASN A 618 14.04 11.81 -12.96
CA ASN A 618 13.95 11.13 -11.67
C ASN A 618 12.77 11.66 -10.83
N LEU A 619 12.55 12.98 -10.84
CA LEU A 619 11.42 13.59 -10.14
C LEU A 619 10.07 13.09 -10.69
N ILE A 620 9.94 12.99 -12.02
CA ILE A 620 8.74 12.45 -12.65
C ILE A 620 8.51 11.00 -12.21
N PHE A 621 9.54 10.16 -12.29
CA PHE A 621 9.43 8.77 -11.87
C PHE A 621 9.14 8.64 -10.36
N THR A 622 9.77 9.47 -9.52
CA THR A 622 9.50 9.47 -8.07
C THR A 622 8.04 9.77 -7.78
N ARG A 623 7.46 10.79 -8.42
CA ARG A 623 6.02 11.11 -8.27
C ARG A 623 5.11 9.99 -8.76
N GLU A 624 5.46 9.33 -9.88
CA GLU A 624 4.70 8.16 -10.38
C GLU A 624 4.77 6.98 -9.40
N VAL A 625 5.95 6.69 -8.83
CA VAL A 625 6.13 5.65 -7.79
C VAL A 625 5.25 5.95 -6.59
N ILE A 626 5.34 7.15 -6.02
CA ILE A 626 4.60 7.54 -4.82
C ILE A 626 3.08 7.44 -5.06
N ARG A 627 2.56 7.99 -6.17
CA ARG A 627 1.14 7.91 -6.53
C ARG A 627 0.67 6.47 -6.74
N ALA A 628 1.44 5.66 -7.41
CA ALA A 628 1.08 4.29 -7.73
C ALA A 628 1.10 3.40 -6.49
N VAL A 629 2.13 3.52 -5.65
CA VAL A 629 2.24 2.76 -4.40
C VAL A 629 1.16 3.20 -3.42
N ALA A 630 0.93 4.51 -3.22
CA ALA A 630 -0.15 4.99 -2.38
C ALA A 630 -1.52 4.42 -2.81
N ARG A 631 -1.82 4.45 -4.13
CA ARG A 631 -3.07 3.89 -4.68
C ARG A 631 -3.19 2.39 -4.44
N LYS A 632 -2.08 1.64 -4.54
CA LYS A 632 -2.03 0.21 -4.25
C LYS A 632 -2.39 -0.08 -2.79
N HIS A 633 -2.04 0.82 -1.88
CA HIS A 633 -2.39 0.78 -0.46
C HIS A 633 -3.75 1.45 -0.12
N GLY A 634 -4.56 1.77 -1.13
CA GLY A 634 -5.88 2.38 -0.92
C GLY A 634 -5.85 3.85 -0.50
N LEU A 635 -4.70 4.52 -0.66
CA LEU A 635 -4.49 5.93 -0.35
C LEU A 635 -4.39 6.77 -1.62
N LEU A 636 -4.57 8.06 -1.45
CA LEU A 636 -4.27 9.08 -2.46
C LEU A 636 -3.02 9.85 -2.03
N ALA A 637 -1.99 9.88 -2.87
CA ALA A 637 -0.85 10.77 -2.71
C ALA A 637 -1.07 12.03 -3.54
N THR A 638 -1.01 13.20 -2.92
CA THR A 638 -1.15 14.49 -3.58
C THR A 638 0.04 15.39 -3.34
N PHE A 639 0.49 16.07 -4.39
CA PHE A 639 1.61 17.02 -4.42
C PHE A 639 1.12 18.46 -4.53
N VAL A 640 -0.16 18.73 -4.29
CA VAL A 640 -0.71 20.08 -4.39
C VAL A 640 -0.07 21.01 -3.38
N PRO A 641 0.26 22.25 -3.75
CA PRO A 641 1.01 23.17 -2.88
C PRO A 641 0.28 23.52 -1.58
N LYS A 642 -1.05 23.45 -1.57
CA LYS A 642 -1.89 23.72 -0.39
C LYS A 642 -3.11 22.80 -0.45
N TYR A 643 -3.12 21.73 0.34
CA TYR A 643 -4.23 20.79 0.41
C TYR A 643 -5.42 21.34 1.21
N ALA A 644 -5.15 21.98 2.34
CA ALA A 644 -6.14 22.62 3.20
C ALA A 644 -5.64 24.01 3.59
N LEU A 645 -6.53 25.01 3.65
CA LEU A 645 -6.15 26.41 3.91
C LEU A 645 -5.59 26.60 5.33
N ASP A 646 -6.05 25.78 6.26
CA ASP A 646 -5.69 25.78 7.69
C ASP A 646 -4.54 24.83 8.05
N ASP A 647 -3.94 24.16 7.06
CA ASP A 647 -2.80 23.26 7.26
C ASP A 647 -1.53 23.79 6.59
N ILE A 648 -0.41 23.08 6.73
CA ILE A 648 0.88 23.40 6.11
C ILE A 648 0.80 23.22 4.58
N GLY A 649 1.61 23.92 3.82
CA GLY A 649 1.77 23.73 2.38
C GLY A 649 2.78 22.63 2.05
N SER A 650 2.74 22.10 0.82
CA SER A 650 3.75 21.17 0.28
C SER A 650 4.67 21.85 -0.71
N GLY A 651 5.98 21.72 -0.50
CA GLY A 651 7.03 22.12 -1.42
C GLY A 651 7.53 20.99 -2.31
N SER A 652 8.36 21.32 -3.26
CA SER A 652 9.25 20.44 -3.97
C SER A 652 10.59 21.18 -4.11
N HIS A 653 11.19 21.45 -2.96
CA HIS A 653 12.39 22.28 -2.89
C HIS A 653 13.48 21.69 -3.77
N VAL A 654 14.26 22.54 -4.41
CA VAL A 654 15.34 22.08 -5.26
C VAL A 654 16.67 22.64 -4.80
N HIS A 655 17.62 21.75 -4.53
CA HIS A 655 19.02 22.07 -4.26
C HIS A 655 19.80 22.09 -5.54
N ILE A 656 20.56 23.17 -5.77
CA ILE A 656 21.27 23.45 -7.02
C ILE A 656 22.74 23.68 -6.76
N SER A 657 23.59 23.04 -7.55
CA SER A 657 25.02 23.28 -7.62
C SER A 657 25.51 23.34 -9.07
N LEU A 658 26.69 23.91 -9.28
CA LEU A 658 27.32 23.96 -10.58
C LEU A 658 28.58 23.10 -10.58
N SER A 659 28.82 22.40 -11.68
CA SER A 659 30.05 21.62 -11.85
C SER A 659 30.75 21.95 -13.16
N GLU A 660 32.08 21.94 -13.09
CA GLU A 660 32.95 21.98 -14.24
C GLU A 660 33.83 20.73 -14.24
N ASN A 661 33.82 19.97 -15.34
CA ASN A 661 34.59 18.72 -15.46
C ASN A 661 34.35 17.74 -14.27
N GLY A 662 33.10 17.69 -13.77
CA GLY A 662 32.70 16.82 -12.66
C GLY A 662 33.07 17.32 -11.26
N LYS A 663 33.68 18.50 -11.14
CA LYS A 663 33.99 19.12 -9.84
C LYS A 663 32.97 20.21 -9.53
N ASN A 664 32.47 20.24 -8.31
CA ASN A 664 31.61 21.33 -7.84
C ASN A 664 32.42 22.64 -7.81
N VAL A 665 32.01 23.60 -8.63
CA VAL A 665 32.63 24.94 -8.75
C VAL A 665 31.82 26.01 -8.00
N PHE A 666 30.76 25.64 -7.32
CA PHE A 666 29.99 26.54 -6.47
C PHE A 666 30.77 26.91 -5.19
N MET A 667 31.60 26.00 -4.71
CA MET A 667 32.41 26.20 -3.50
C MET A 667 33.59 27.15 -3.78
N ALA A 668 33.89 28.01 -2.81
CA ALA A 668 35.09 28.83 -2.83
C ALA A 668 36.36 27.98 -2.67
N SER A 669 37.33 28.15 -3.57
CA SER A 669 38.55 27.35 -3.55
C SER A 669 39.71 27.99 -2.74
N ASP A 670 39.66 29.30 -2.42
CA ASP A 670 40.80 30.10 -1.95
C ASP A 670 40.50 31.02 -0.73
N GLY A 671 39.38 30.89 -0.09
CA GLY A 671 39.02 31.67 1.10
C GLY A 671 38.78 33.16 0.83
N SER A 672 38.79 33.60 -0.42
CA SER A 672 38.59 35.00 -0.85
C SER A 672 37.14 35.37 -1.12
N SER A 673 36.18 34.45 -0.87
CA SER A 673 34.77 34.63 -1.21
C SER A 673 34.04 35.47 -0.17
N LEU A 674 33.22 36.39 -0.64
CA LEU A 674 32.45 37.29 0.21
C LEU A 674 31.43 36.52 1.08
N HIS A 675 30.89 35.40 0.60
CA HIS A 675 29.76 34.66 1.25
C HIS A 675 29.97 33.14 1.31
N GLY A 676 31.23 32.66 1.23
CA GLY A 676 31.52 31.21 1.29
C GLY A 676 31.32 30.47 -0.04
N MET A 677 30.90 31.17 -1.10
CA MET A 677 30.73 30.62 -2.43
C MET A 677 31.71 31.21 -3.42
N SER A 678 31.98 30.54 -4.53
CA SER A 678 32.81 31.06 -5.62
C SER A 678 32.12 32.22 -6.31
N LYS A 679 32.91 33.01 -7.06
CA LYS A 679 32.38 34.09 -7.90
C LYS A 679 31.35 33.58 -8.91
N VAL A 680 31.59 32.41 -9.52
CA VAL A 680 30.66 31.76 -10.45
C VAL A 680 29.35 31.40 -9.76
N GLY A 681 29.43 30.86 -8.54
CA GLY A 681 28.24 30.56 -7.72
C GLY A 681 27.45 31.83 -7.36
N GLU A 682 28.15 32.91 -6.97
CA GLU A 682 27.53 34.20 -6.64
C GLU A 682 26.83 34.81 -7.86
N GLU A 683 27.49 34.91 -9.00
CA GLU A 683 26.95 35.49 -10.24
C GLU A 683 25.70 34.68 -10.69
N PHE A 684 25.76 33.35 -10.69
CA PHE A 684 24.66 32.50 -11.08
C PHE A 684 23.45 32.67 -10.13
N MET A 685 23.69 32.62 -8.83
CA MET A 685 22.62 32.77 -7.81
C MET A 685 22.01 34.17 -7.84
N SER A 686 22.82 35.19 -8.11
CA SER A 686 22.34 36.57 -8.26
C SER A 686 21.42 36.75 -9.46
N GLY A 687 21.74 36.10 -10.59
CA GLY A 687 20.84 36.02 -11.75
C GLY A 687 19.52 35.37 -11.38
N VAL A 688 19.56 34.22 -10.68
CA VAL A 688 18.32 33.53 -10.21
C VAL A 688 17.50 34.43 -9.29
N LEU A 689 18.13 35.14 -8.34
CA LEU A 689 17.45 36.07 -7.45
C LEU A 689 16.79 37.22 -8.24
N SER A 690 17.46 37.81 -9.20
CA SER A 690 16.96 38.93 -10.00
C SER A 690 15.70 38.57 -10.81
N HIS A 691 15.65 37.35 -11.35
CA HIS A 691 14.55 36.83 -12.14
C HIS A 691 13.51 36.03 -11.33
N LEU A 692 13.69 35.88 -10.01
CA LEU A 692 12.84 35.05 -9.18
C LEU A 692 11.32 35.36 -9.29
N PRO A 693 10.88 36.65 -9.39
CA PRO A 693 9.48 36.96 -9.61
C PRO A 693 8.90 36.36 -10.89
N SER A 694 9.68 36.28 -11.97
CA SER A 694 9.29 35.68 -13.25
C SER A 694 9.38 34.16 -13.22
N ILE A 695 10.38 33.60 -12.51
CA ILE A 695 10.58 32.16 -12.32
C ILE A 695 9.40 31.53 -11.61
N LEU A 696 8.72 32.24 -10.70
CA LEU A 696 7.53 31.75 -10.00
C LEU A 696 6.41 31.30 -10.95
N ALA A 697 6.28 31.86 -12.15
CA ALA A 697 5.30 31.39 -13.13
C ALA A 697 5.57 29.93 -13.60
N PHE A 698 6.78 29.41 -13.36
CA PHE A 698 7.18 28.03 -13.67
C PHE A 698 7.25 27.15 -12.42
N THR A 699 7.77 27.67 -11.31
CA THR A 699 8.00 26.91 -10.07
C THR A 699 6.80 26.87 -9.14
N ALA A 700 5.89 27.85 -9.25
CA ALA A 700 4.66 28.00 -8.48
C ALA A 700 3.47 28.23 -9.43
N PRO A 701 3.06 27.20 -10.24
CA PRO A 701 2.25 27.39 -11.43
C PRO A 701 0.74 27.49 -11.19
N LEU A 702 0.27 27.39 -9.94
CA LEU A 702 -1.14 27.35 -9.60
C LEU A 702 -1.54 28.49 -8.65
N PRO A 703 -2.80 28.91 -8.62
CA PRO A 703 -3.28 29.91 -7.64
C PRO A 703 -2.97 29.53 -6.19
N ASN A 704 -3.17 28.27 -5.79
CA ASN A 704 -2.89 27.79 -4.43
C ASN A 704 -1.39 27.63 -4.12
N SER A 705 -0.48 27.74 -5.11
CA SER A 705 0.94 27.93 -4.86
C SER A 705 1.21 29.19 -4.03
N TYR A 706 0.42 30.24 -4.24
CA TYR A 706 0.52 31.52 -3.55
C TYR A 706 -0.17 31.52 -2.18
N ASP A 707 -1.09 30.59 -1.94
CA ASP A 707 -1.60 30.29 -0.60
C ASP A 707 -0.52 29.60 0.26
N ARG A 708 0.41 28.85 -0.35
CA ARG A 708 1.58 28.27 0.29
C ARG A 708 2.67 29.30 0.54
N ILE A 709 2.98 30.18 -0.44
CA ILE A 709 4.08 31.16 -0.37
C ILE A 709 3.65 32.36 0.50
N GLN A 710 3.58 32.14 1.81
CA GLN A 710 3.20 33.15 2.81
C GLN A 710 4.29 33.37 3.84
N PRO A 711 4.37 34.58 4.47
CA PRO A 711 5.29 34.85 5.56
C PRO A 711 5.14 33.88 6.72
N ASN A 712 6.24 33.54 7.38
CA ASN A 712 6.30 32.62 8.53
C ASN A 712 5.84 31.19 8.22
N MET A 713 5.90 30.79 6.94
CA MET A 713 5.53 29.45 6.49
C MET A 713 6.70 28.69 5.87
N TRP A 714 7.93 29.12 6.05
CA TRP A 714 9.17 28.54 5.54
C TRP A 714 9.18 28.31 4.03
N SER A 715 8.40 29.08 3.31
CA SER A 715 8.13 28.91 1.88
C SER A 715 8.81 29.94 0.98
N GLY A 716 9.49 30.95 1.58
CA GLY A 716 10.22 32.00 0.85
C GLY A 716 9.30 33.04 0.23
N ALA A 717 8.70 33.91 1.05
CA ALA A 717 7.71 34.90 0.61
C ALA A 717 8.30 36.27 0.20
N TYR A 718 9.60 36.49 0.35
CA TYR A 718 10.28 37.76 0.12
C TYR A 718 11.41 37.63 -0.90
N LEU A 719 11.67 38.67 -1.66
CA LEU A 719 12.77 38.69 -2.64
C LEU A 719 14.10 38.90 -1.91
N CYS A 720 14.67 37.85 -1.41
CA CYS A 720 15.96 37.85 -0.70
C CYS A 720 16.66 36.48 -0.78
N TRP A 721 17.87 36.44 -0.29
CA TRP A 721 18.58 35.22 0.02
C TRP A 721 19.17 35.26 1.44
N GLY A 722 19.49 34.12 2.00
CA GLY A 722 20.06 34.04 3.35
C GLY A 722 20.92 32.80 3.54
N LYS A 723 21.82 32.87 4.55
CA LYS A 723 22.67 31.76 4.98
C LYS A 723 21.87 30.90 5.94
N GLU A 724 21.57 29.65 5.52
CA GLU A 724 20.77 28.72 6.30
C GLU A 724 19.41 29.27 6.80
N ASN A 725 18.91 30.31 6.16
CA ASN A 725 17.65 30.96 6.50
C ASN A 725 16.46 30.28 5.81
N ARG A 726 15.65 29.54 6.56
CA ARG A 726 14.49 28.78 6.04
C ARG A 726 13.33 29.69 5.58
N GLU A 727 13.31 30.96 5.92
CA GLU A 727 12.31 31.93 5.46
C GLU A 727 12.73 32.62 4.14
N ALA A 728 14.00 32.51 3.73
CA ALA A 728 14.45 33.04 2.46
C ALA A 728 14.12 32.08 1.31
N PRO A 729 13.64 32.58 0.13
CA PRO A 729 13.36 31.75 -1.04
C PRO A 729 14.63 31.12 -1.66
N LEU A 730 15.78 31.77 -1.51
CA LEU A 730 17.09 31.24 -1.86
C LEU A 730 17.88 31.07 -0.57
N ARG A 731 18.19 29.83 -0.21
CA ARG A 731 18.97 29.50 1.00
C ARG A 731 20.25 28.80 0.60
N THR A 732 21.40 29.32 1.06
CA THR A 732 22.68 28.62 0.87
C THR A 732 22.78 27.45 1.84
N ALA A 733 23.43 26.36 1.44
CA ALA A 733 23.59 25.18 2.25
C ALA A 733 25.04 24.71 2.36
N CYS A 734 25.39 24.33 3.60
CA CYS A 734 26.69 23.74 3.95
C CYS A 734 26.45 22.36 4.57
N PRO A 735 26.25 21.30 3.76
CA PRO A 735 25.94 19.97 4.25
C PRO A 735 27.15 19.35 4.99
N PRO A 736 26.94 18.30 5.82
CA PRO A 736 28.01 17.58 6.49
C PRO A 736 29.11 17.12 5.52
N GLY A 737 30.37 17.35 5.89
CA GLY A 737 31.55 17.04 5.06
C GLY A 737 32.03 18.18 4.21
N VAL A 738 31.33 19.30 4.16
CA VAL A 738 31.81 20.56 3.58
C VAL A 738 32.45 21.39 4.71
N PRO A 739 33.60 22.06 4.50
CA PRO A 739 34.21 22.92 5.52
C PRO A 739 33.25 24.01 5.98
N ASP A 740 33.28 24.34 7.28
CA ASP A 740 32.43 25.39 7.87
C ASP A 740 32.58 26.72 7.11
N GLY A 741 31.46 27.35 6.81
CA GLY A 741 31.39 28.61 6.11
C GLY A 741 31.56 28.51 4.57
N VAL A 742 31.80 27.30 4.02
CA VAL A 742 31.85 27.09 2.57
C VAL A 742 30.45 26.66 2.07
N VAL A 743 29.99 27.32 1.04
CA VAL A 743 28.67 27.02 0.41
C VAL A 743 28.84 26.07 -0.74
N SER A 744 28.23 24.90 -0.70
CA SER A 744 28.32 23.89 -1.76
C SER A 744 27.16 23.92 -2.76
N ASN A 745 26.00 24.43 -2.33
CA ASN A 745 24.78 24.51 -3.12
C ASN A 745 23.83 25.56 -2.53
N PHE A 746 22.80 25.91 -3.26
CA PHE A 746 21.69 26.68 -2.71
C PHE A 746 20.35 25.98 -2.97
N GLU A 747 19.41 26.19 -2.08
CA GLU A 747 18.04 25.68 -2.15
C GLU A 747 17.10 26.77 -2.66
N ILE A 748 16.20 26.40 -3.56
CA ILE A 748 15.05 27.23 -3.97
C ILE A 748 13.80 26.67 -3.27
N LYS A 749 13.26 27.43 -2.32
CA LYS A 749 12.08 27.03 -1.54
C LYS A 749 10.75 27.35 -2.23
N ALA A 750 10.72 28.37 -3.09
CA ALA A 750 9.55 28.76 -3.84
C ALA A 750 9.34 27.88 -5.09
N PHE A 751 9.35 26.56 -4.87
CA PHE A 751 9.12 25.52 -5.87
C PHE A 751 8.14 24.51 -5.30
N ASP A 752 7.14 24.06 -6.06
CA ASP A 752 6.13 23.11 -5.56
C ASP A 752 5.90 21.89 -6.48
N GLY A 753 5.14 20.93 -5.96
CA GLY A 753 4.91 19.64 -6.59
C GLY A 753 4.06 19.67 -7.87
N CYS A 754 3.46 20.81 -8.22
CA CYS A 754 2.69 20.98 -9.45
C CYS A 754 3.52 21.61 -10.58
N ALA A 755 4.74 22.04 -10.31
CA ALA A 755 5.65 22.56 -11.31
C ALA A 755 6.04 21.47 -12.33
N ASN A 756 6.12 21.87 -13.62
CA ASN A 756 6.80 21.07 -14.62
C ASN A 756 8.32 21.21 -14.39
N PRO A 757 9.03 20.15 -13.97
CA PRO A 757 10.43 20.27 -13.56
C PRO A 757 11.37 20.70 -14.69
N TYR A 758 11.06 20.33 -15.92
CA TYR A 758 11.89 20.69 -17.07
C TYR A 758 11.83 22.20 -17.33
N LEU A 759 10.64 22.78 -17.33
CA LEU A 759 10.44 24.21 -17.56
C LEU A 759 10.96 25.04 -16.38
N ALA A 760 10.75 24.56 -15.16
CA ALA A 760 11.22 25.24 -13.96
C ALA A 760 12.76 25.26 -13.90
N LEU A 761 13.43 24.13 -14.12
CA LEU A 761 14.91 24.09 -14.17
C LEU A 761 15.47 24.89 -15.36
N ALA A 762 14.80 24.87 -16.52
CA ALA A 762 15.21 25.69 -17.67
C ALA A 762 15.14 27.20 -17.36
N SER A 763 14.08 27.65 -16.63
CA SER A 763 13.96 29.07 -16.23
C SER A 763 15.05 29.48 -15.23
N ILE A 764 15.42 28.59 -14.31
CA ILE A 764 16.49 28.81 -13.34
C ILE A 764 17.85 28.90 -14.05
N ILE A 765 18.14 27.98 -15.00
CA ILE A 765 19.38 28.05 -15.78
C ILE A 765 19.44 29.31 -16.62
N ALA A 766 18.34 29.68 -17.28
CA ALA A 766 18.27 30.90 -18.10
C ALA A 766 18.56 32.15 -17.27
N ALA A 767 18.00 32.27 -16.08
CA ALA A 767 18.28 33.36 -15.14
C ALA A 767 19.73 33.34 -14.64
N GLY A 768 20.28 32.17 -14.33
CA GLY A 768 21.67 32.01 -13.93
C GLY A 768 22.65 32.39 -15.05
N ILE A 769 22.34 32.07 -16.32
CA ILE A 769 23.11 32.48 -17.49
C ILE A 769 23.17 34.02 -17.57
N ASP A 770 22.08 34.72 -17.33
CA ASP A 770 22.06 36.19 -17.34
C ASP A 770 22.95 36.75 -16.22
N GLY A 771 22.88 36.16 -15.02
CA GLY A 771 23.79 36.58 -13.93
C GLY A 771 25.28 36.41 -14.25
N LEU A 772 25.62 35.27 -14.91
CA LEU A 772 26.98 35.01 -15.39
C LEU A 772 27.40 35.97 -16.49
N ARG A 773 26.55 36.25 -17.48
CA ARG A 773 26.82 37.21 -18.58
C ARG A 773 26.97 38.61 -18.07
N GLY A 774 26.13 39.01 -17.10
CA GLY A 774 26.10 40.37 -16.55
C GLY A 774 27.06 40.57 -15.37
N HIS A 775 27.73 39.51 -14.90
CA HIS A 775 28.60 39.54 -13.71
C HIS A 775 27.87 40.13 -12.49
N PHE A 776 26.64 39.65 -12.21
CA PHE A 776 25.80 40.16 -11.15
C PHE A 776 26.37 39.84 -9.78
N HIS A 777 26.05 40.72 -8.82
CA HIS A 777 26.44 40.54 -7.41
C HIS A 777 25.23 40.33 -6.53
N LEU A 778 25.34 39.46 -5.55
CA LEU A 778 24.31 39.28 -4.55
C LEU A 778 24.23 40.50 -3.60
N PRO A 779 23.01 40.92 -3.23
CA PRO A 779 22.88 41.87 -2.11
C PRO A 779 23.34 41.20 -0.82
N GLU A 780 23.44 41.95 0.28
CA GLU A 780 23.72 41.39 1.60
C GLU A 780 22.68 40.31 1.98
N PRO A 781 23.11 39.19 2.61
CA PRO A 781 22.18 38.16 3.02
C PRO A 781 21.19 38.65 4.09
N VAL A 782 20.01 38.11 4.04
CA VAL A 782 19.01 38.32 5.10
C VAL A 782 19.04 37.10 6.03
N ASP A 783 19.72 37.25 7.18
CA ASP A 783 19.90 36.18 8.17
C ASP A 783 18.88 36.25 9.33
N GLU A 784 17.96 37.21 9.27
CA GLU A 784 16.79 37.34 10.16
C GLU A 784 15.51 36.94 9.43
N ASN A 785 14.41 36.77 10.17
CA ASN A 785 13.11 36.55 9.52
C ASN A 785 12.75 37.79 8.65
N PRO A 786 12.63 37.67 7.32
CA PRO A 786 12.35 38.81 6.42
C PRO A 786 11.05 39.51 6.78
N HIS A 787 10.09 38.83 7.40
CA HIS A 787 8.82 39.43 7.84
C HIS A 787 9.02 40.46 8.96
N SER A 788 10.03 40.30 9.80
CA SER A 788 10.31 41.22 10.91
C SER A 788 10.99 42.53 10.44
N LEU A 789 11.45 42.57 9.19
CA LEU A 789 12.18 43.73 8.64
C LEU A 789 11.27 44.82 8.03
N ASP A 790 10.01 44.75 8.28
CA ASP A 790 8.91 45.69 7.98
C ASP A 790 9.17 46.70 6.80
N GLY A 791 8.90 46.19 5.57
CA GLY A 791 9.01 47.00 4.34
C GLY A 791 10.43 47.17 3.79
N LYS A 792 11.47 46.68 4.45
CA LYS A 792 12.87 46.77 3.95
C LYS A 792 13.17 45.70 2.89
N VAL A 793 12.44 44.60 2.89
CA VAL A 793 12.58 43.52 1.93
C VAL A 793 11.30 43.42 1.09
N GLN A 794 11.47 43.45 -0.22
CA GLN A 794 10.35 43.36 -1.16
C GLN A 794 9.66 41.98 -1.08
N ARG A 795 8.32 41.95 -1.13
CA ARG A 795 7.54 40.75 -1.28
C ARG A 795 7.69 40.19 -2.70
N LEU A 796 7.80 38.88 -2.81
CA LEU A 796 7.55 38.16 -4.06
C LEU A 796 6.10 38.31 -4.52
N PRO A 797 5.79 38.05 -5.79
CA PRO A 797 4.41 38.01 -6.30
C PRO A 797 3.48 37.27 -5.36
N LYS A 798 2.30 37.85 -5.07
CA LYS A 798 1.31 37.31 -4.15
C LYS A 798 0.22 36.51 -4.86
N SER A 799 0.26 36.47 -6.17
CA SER A 799 -0.67 35.74 -7.02
C SER A 799 0.02 35.25 -8.30
N LEU A 800 -0.59 34.24 -8.90
CA LEU A 800 -0.15 33.72 -10.19
C LEU A 800 -0.19 34.82 -11.27
N SER A 801 -1.17 35.71 -11.22
CA SER A 801 -1.26 36.85 -12.16
C SER A 801 -0.06 37.79 -12.05
N GLU A 802 0.37 38.13 -10.83
CA GLU A 802 1.54 38.99 -10.63
C GLU A 802 2.83 38.34 -11.15
N SER A 803 2.99 37.03 -11.00
CA SER A 803 4.17 36.35 -11.53
C SER A 803 4.16 36.23 -13.06
N VAL A 804 2.98 36.07 -13.66
CA VAL A 804 2.80 36.10 -15.12
C VAL A 804 3.11 37.49 -15.66
N GLU A 805 2.67 38.56 -14.98
CA GLU A 805 3.03 39.93 -15.35
C GLU A 805 4.55 40.21 -15.25
N ALA A 806 5.21 39.65 -14.23
CA ALA A 806 6.66 39.72 -14.12
C ALA A 806 7.34 39.01 -15.30
N LEU A 807 6.88 37.81 -15.66
CA LEU A 807 7.38 37.02 -16.80
C LEU A 807 7.16 37.73 -18.14
N GLU A 808 6.04 38.48 -18.30
CA GLU A 808 5.77 39.24 -19.52
C GLU A 808 6.81 40.37 -19.79
N LYS A 809 7.38 40.89 -18.71
CA LYS A 809 8.41 41.97 -18.76
C LYS A 809 9.82 41.42 -18.85
N ASP A 810 10.00 40.10 -18.71
CA ASP A 810 11.29 39.45 -18.64
C ASP A 810 11.82 39.05 -20.04
N GLY A 811 12.66 39.89 -20.60
CA GLY A 811 13.24 39.67 -21.94
C GLY A 811 14.21 38.49 -21.98
N VAL A 812 14.96 38.25 -20.91
CA VAL A 812 15.99 37.17 -20.84
C VAL A 812 15.33 35.81 -20.90
N LEU A 813 14.31 35.59 -20.07
CA LEU A 813 13.57 34.30 -20.09
C LEU A 813 12.85 34.09 -21.44
N LYS A 814 12.39 35.20 -22.07
CA LYS A 814 11.79 35.13 -23.40
C LYS A 814 12.77 34.63 -24.45
N ASP A 815 14.00 35.12 -24.45
CA ASP A 815 15.03 34.79 -25.44
C ASP A 815 15.56 33.36 -25.25
N LEU A 816 15.82 32.94 -24.01
CA LEU A 816 16.41 31.65 -23.70
C LEU A 816 15.39 30.48 -23.68
N ILE A 817 14.15 30.70 -23.20
CA ILE A 817 13.12 29.67 -23.17
C ILE A 817 12.38 29.56 -24.52
N GLY A 818 12.24 30.67 -25.24
CA GLY A 818 11.57 30.76 -26.54
C GLY A 818 10.17 31.37 -26.43
N GLU A 819 9.92 32.37 -27.29
CA GLU A 819 8.71 33.19 -27.25
C GLU A 819 7.42 32.39 -27.41
N LYS A 820 7.36 31.44 -28.32
CA LYS A 820 6.15 30.66 -28.59
C LYS A 820 5.76 29.78 -27.42
N LEU A 821 6.74 29.10 -26.79
CA LEU A 821 6.50 28.31 -25.60
C LEU A 821 6.02 29.19 -24.43
N LEU A 822 6.60 30.38 -24.25
CA LEU A 822 6.15 31.34 -23.22
C LEU A 822 4.72 31.84 -23.45
N VAL A 823 4.31 32.05 -24.70
CA VAL A 823 2.90 32.40 -25.01
C VAL A 823 1.97 31.28 -24.56
N ALA A 824 2.29 30.03 -24.87
CA ALA A 824 1.48 28.89 -24.42
C ALA A 824 1.42 28.76 -22.88
N ILE A 825 2.57 28.91 -22.20
CA ILE A 825 2.64 28.85 -20.75
C ILE A 825 1.79 29.96 -20.12
N LYS A 826 1.91 31.21 -20.59
CA LYS A 826 1.13 32.34 -20.12
C LYS A 826 -0.37 32.10 -20.30
N GLY A 827 -0.79 31.63 -21.47
CA GLY A 827 -2.19 31.31 -21.74
C GLY A 827 -2.73 30.26 -20.78
N VAL A 828 -1.98 29.18 -20.54
CA VAL A 828 -2.36 28.13 -19.58
C VAL A 828 -2.44 28.70 -18.16
N ARG A 829 -1.51 29.55 -17.71
CA ARG A 829 -1.52 30.16 -16.36
C ARG A 829 -2.70 31.11 -16.17
N LYS A 830 -3.04 31.94 -17.18
CA LYS A 830 -4.20 32.86 -17.14
C LYS A 830 -5.51 32.09 -16.97
N VAL A 831 -5.69 30.97 -17.69
CA VAL A 831 -6.87 30.11 -17.50
C VAL A 831 -6.90 29.56 -16.07
N CYS A 832 -5.78 29.09 -15.53
CA CYS A 832 -5.71 28.60 -14.15
C CYS A 832 -6.10 29.71 -13.14
N SER A 833 -5.71 30.96 -13.37
CA SER A 833 -6.05 32.08 -12.50
C SER A 833 -7.54 32.42 -12.52
N ASN A 834 -8.23 32.21 -13.65
CA ASN A 834 -9.62 32.66 -13.85
C ASN A 834 -10.70 31.63 -13.50
N ILE A 835 -10.37 30.31 -13.53
CA ILE A 835 -11.36 29.23 -13.47
C ILE A 835 -11.66 28.75 -12.05
N LEU A 836 -10.78 28.99 -11.08
CA LEU A 836 -10.84 28.31 -9.81
C LEU A 836 -10.94 29.26 -8.62
N SER A 837 -12.16 29.31 -8.02
CA SER A 837 -12.21 29.65 -6.60
C SER A 837 -11.47 28.58 -5.77
N PRO A 838 -10.83 28.91 -4.64
CA PRO A 838 -10.12 27.92 -3.80
C PRO A 838 -10.95 26.64 -3.52
N SER A 839 -12.27 26.78 -3.29
CA SER A 839 -13.17 25.67 -3.00
C SER A 839 -13.41 24.72 -4.21
N GLN A 840 -13.34 25.24 -5.45
CA GLN A 840 -13.49 24.42 -6.65
C GLN A 840 -12.19 23.66 -6.99
N PHE A 841 -11.05 24.25 -6.65
CA PHE A 841 -9.74 23.64 -6.87
C PHE A 841 -9.56 22.36 -6.04
N TYR A 842 -9.98 22.38 -4.77
CA TYR A 842 -9.92 21.21 -3.87
C TYR A 842 -10.78 20.03 -4.35
N SER A 843 -11.80 20.27 -5.15
CA SER A 843 -12.67 19.20 -5.68
C SER A 843 -12.17 18.56 -6.98
N LEU A 844 -11.20 19.18 -7.66
CA LEU A 844 -10.66 18.71 -8.97
C LEU A 844 -9.32 17.96 -8.86
N ILE A 845 -8.62 18.09 -7.75
CA ILE A 845 -7.27 17.56 -7.56
C ILE A 845 -7.24 16.33 -6.62
N CYS A 846 -8.37 16.04 -5.99
CA CYS A 846 -8.59 14.80 -5.20
C CYS A 846 -9.16 13.66 -6.07
#